data_d8b54ea7d12e6f15b0a28e3e3b571600
#
_entry.id   d8b54ea7d12e6f15b0a28e3e3b571600
#
_cell.length_a   1.000
_cell.length_b   1.000
_cell.length_c   1.000
_cell.angle_alpha   90.00
_cell.angle_beta   90.00
_cell.angle_gamma   90.00
#
_symmetry.space_group_name_H-M   'P 1'
#
loop_
_entity.id
_entity.type
_entity.pdbx_description
1 polymer ?
#
loop_
_entity_poly.entity_id
_entity_poly.type
_entity_poly.pdbx_seq_one_letter_code
_entity_poly.pdbx_strand_id
1 'polypeptide(L)'
;MLKRRLHYFALLAFFIGTMVYPLAHVILRAFLVKGAPSLHFFGIMLTSDYYRDVLCNSLNLAIVVTLLSTLVAYPLALTMSRFALPARGLIHALILLPLISPPFVGALGFRQLFGRFGSVNTILMSSGLTIEPIDWLSGGGAFGIILLQTVHLVPILYLSISASLRSAHVSLEEAAQVFGASRWQVLRRVIIPLSLPGWFAGASLVFIASFTDLGTPLIFDYRMLIPVQVFNMLSDLNENPVGYSFVVLTCMLSIALFFFSRSALAEGSYAGSSRTRQGRLARKHSLLIQALLTTSLLSYAAFACIPQLSVVLIACAKTWFATTLPTEWSAHSFMSVLTHPMTAHSLFTSLWLSLAASLITMCIGFQVAYIIARTHGRWSHAFEVLSIIPLAVPGIVFAFGYIGAFSGTIFDNRINPFPLLLAAYSIRRLPAMVRSSTAGLQEASVSLEEAAVVLGASPLTTARRIIFPLVSRHILVGAVLTFAYSMIEVSDSLLLAMEVKFYPVSKAIYALMGRPDGVELASALGTVVMAIMFIAFYGAEWVSSRSDRKRTIAAIALIATILMPMRAHADTDQIIAVTPHWEGIKDEFERGFSAQYRAETGRDVKIRWLDIGGTSDIVKYLKAQHKSNPGKLGIDVVFGGGTDVMIELSRSGVLKPVTLAPQIINRIPPTVAGVPLYSPQREWYIAAISLFGIIENTVAAGKMGLPSPTSWNDLGKPEYFDLVATADPSKSGSMHAMFEVILQGYGWSEGWKLITRIAANSRTISNHASQVGKDVATGESIFGIAIDTYAGDVIRQVGARVKFISPSDYSAITGDGIALIQGAPHPDLGKRFIEFVLSEAGQKIWYYKRGTPGGPTQFEIGKLPIIPELYETGEPATVVPGSPFTFRNVFIFDAQRAAKRWNIVNDLFSAFILQVHDRLTAFARAHPGAQPASIPFSEAEVVALSPDGSWGADQALRSATVQTWSTTALSQFPVQHGRFYRYRWMPSVVVLTILVLTMGRRALKRAQHRRR
;
A
#
# COMPACT_ATOMS: atom_id res chain seq x y z
N MET A 1 16.66 -44.78 -10.64
CA MET A 1 16.88 -44.04 -9.38
C MET A 1 17.50 -42.67 -9.61
N LEU A 2 18.53 -42.49 -10.42
CA LEU A 2 19.23 -41.21 -10.64
C LEU A 2 18.30 -40.11 -11.18
N LYS A 3 17.49 -40.35 -12.22
CA LYS A 3 16.51 -39.38 -12.79
C LYS A 3 15.51 -38.91 -11.75
N ARG A 4 15.02 -39.79 -10.85
CA ARG A 4 14.06 -39.43 -9.79
C ARG A 4 14.73 -38.56 -8.71
N ARG A 5 15.99 -38.85 -8.36
CA ARG A 5 16.78 -38.04 -7.42
C ARG A 5 17.04 -36.65 -8.00
N LEU A 6 17.47 -36.55 -9.26
CA LEU A 6 17.69 -35.26 -9.94
C LEU A 6 16.43 -34.41 -9.99
N HIS A 7 15.28 -35.01 -10.24
CA HIS A 7 13.99 -34.32 -10.21
C HIS A 7 13.65 -33.76 -8.83
N TYR A 8 13.87 -34.54 -7.75
CA TYR A 8 13.65 -34.05 -6.39
C TYR A 8 14.62 -32.92 -6.01
N PHE A 9 15.87 -33.00 -6.47
CA PHE A 9 16.85 -31.93 -6.27
C PHE A 9 16.46 -30.65 -7.00
N ALA A 10 15.94 -30.73 -8.21
CA ALA A 10 15.47 -29.54 -8.95
C ALA A 10 14.30 -28.85 -8.25
N LEU A 11 13.32 -29.61 -7.75
CA LEU A 11 12.20 -29.08 -6.96
C LEU A 11 12.70 -28.46 -5.63
N LEU A 12 13.64 -29.13 -4.95
CA LEU A 12 14.21 -28.62 -3.71
C LEU A 12 15.00 -27.33 -3.94
N ALA A 13 15.77 -27.26 -5.04
CA ALA A 13 16.49 -26.04 -5.43
C ALA A 13 15.56 -24.86 -5.68
N PHE A 14 14.39 -25.09 -6.28
CA PHE A 14 13.35 -24.07 -6.41
C PHE A 14 12.89 -23.54 -5.03
N PHE A 15 12.53 -24.43 -4.09
CA PHE A 15 12.13 -24.02 -2.75
C PHE A 15 13.25 -23.32 -1.99
N ILE A 16 14.49 -23.80 -2.12
CA ILE A 16 15.64 -23.16 -1.46
C ILE A 16 15.85 -21.76 -2.02
N GLY A 17 15.93 -21.59 -3.33
CA GLY A 17 16.20 -20.28 -3.96
C GLY A 17 15.07 -19.27 -3.77
N THR A 18 13.82 -19.71 -3.85
CA THR A 18 12.66 -18.79 -3.79
C THR A 18 12.09 -18.59 -2.39
N MET A 19 12.40 -19.42 -1.42
CA MET A 19 11.82 -19.35 -0.08
C MET A 19 12.89 -19.42 1.03
N VAL A 20 13.64 -20.52 1.10
CA VAL A 20 14.50 -20.79 2.26
C VAL A 20 15.64 -19.78 2.36
N TYR A 21 16.31 -19.48 1.26
CA TYR A 21 17.44 -18.55 1.22
C TYR A 21 17.04 -17.11 1.57
N PRO A 22 15.98 -16.50 0.97
CA PRO A 22 15.52 -15.18 1.38
C PRO A 22 15.07 -15.10 2.84
N LEU A 23 14.34 -16.11 3.34
CA LEU A 23 13.91 -16.16 4.74
C LEU A 23 15.07 -16.31 5.70
N ALA A 24 16.04 -17.15 5.37
CA ALA A 24 17.26 -17.31 6.17
C ALA A 24 18.05 -15.99 6.26
N HIS A 25 18.14 -15.24 5.16
CA HIS A 25 18.78 -13.92 5.15
C HIS A 25 18.11 -12.94 6.12
N VAL A 26 16.77 -12.85 6.10
CA VAL A 26 16.02 -12.01 7.03
C VAL A 26 16.26 -12.40 8.49
N ILE A 27 16.21 -13.71 8.78
CA ILE A 27 16.45 -14.23 10.14
C ILE A 27 17.86 -13.89 10.60
N LEU A 28 18.88 -14.17 9.76
CA LEU A 28 20.27 -13.88 10.10
C LEU A 28 20.49 -12.39 10.38
N ARG A 29 19.94 -11.49 9.56
CA ARG A 29 20.04 -10.03 9.75
C ARG A 29 19.39 -9.55 11.04
N ALA A 30 18.26 -10.14 11.44
CA ALA A 30 17.57 -9.79 12.69
C ALA A 30 18.38 -10.14 13.95
N PHE A 31 19.25 -11.17 13.88
CA PHE A 31 20.05 -11.64 15.01
C PHE A 31 21.52 -11.21 14.96
N LEU A 32 21.94 -10.41 13.98
CA LEU A 32 23.33 -9.97 13.84
C LEU A 32 23.46 -8.46 14.07
N VAL A 33 24.30 -8.07 15.04
CA VAL A 33 24.71 -6.68 15.29
C VAL A 33 26.22 -6.59 15.07
N LYS A 34 26.68 -5.79 14.11
CA LYS A 34 28.10 -5.66 13.74
C LYS A 34 28.80 -7.02 13.53
N GLY A 35 28.07 -8.02 13.00
CA GLY A 35 28.59 -9.37 12.75
C GLY A 35 28.56 -10.34 13.95
N ALA A 36 28.15 -9.91 15.14
CA ALA A 36 28.01 -10.75 16.33
C ALA A 36 26.53 -11.10 16.60
N PRO A 37 26.21 -12.32 17.04
CA PRO A 37 24.85 -12.70 17.43
C PRO A 37 24.35 -11.84 18.59
N SER A 38 23.15 -11.24 18.46
CA SER A 38 22.58 -10.37 19.47
C SER A 38 21.05 -10.33 19.38
N LEU A 39 20.38 -10.19 20.52
CA LEU A 39 18.95 -9.94 20.64
C LEU A 39 18.63 -8.43 20.77
N HIS A 40 19.58 -7.55 20.54
CA HIS A 40 19.49 -6.12 20.76
C HIS A 40 18.26 -5.49 20.09
N PHE A 41 17.99 -5.80 18.80
CA PHE A 41 16.86 -5.26 18.07
C PHE A 41 15.51 -5.76 18.58
N PHE A 42 15.44 -7.00 19.05
CA PHE A 42 14.26 -7.52 19.75
C PHE A 42 14.06 -6.84 21.10
N GLY A 43 15.16 -6.53 21.80
CA GLY A 43 15.13 -5.73 23.03
C GLY A 43 14.50 -4.36 22.78
N ILE A 44 14.98 -3.61 21.79
CA ILE A 44 14.42 -2.30 21.40
C ILE A 44 12.92 -2.41 21.07
N MET A 45 12.55 -3.40 20.27
CA MET A 45 11.17 -3.61 19.87
C MET A 45 10.23 -3.88 21.07
N LEU A 46 10.70 -4.61 22.07
CA LEU A 46 9.89 -5.00 23.25
C LEU A 46 9.92 -3.96 24.37
N THR A 47 10.97 -3.16 24.47
CA THR A 47 11.10 -2.13 25.52
C THR A 47 10.51 -0.78 25.11
N SER A 48 10.48 -0.45 23.82
CA SER A 48 9.87 0.77 23.32
C SER A 48 8.34 0.70 23.43
N ASP A 49 7.73 1.67 24.12
CA ASP A 49 6.28 1.80 24.24
C ASP A 49 5.61 1.94 22.87
N TYR A 50 6.22 2.72 21.96
CA TYR A 50 5.74 2.90 20.60
C TYR A 50 5.62 1.58 19.84
N TYR A 51 6.68 0.76 19.84
CA TYR A 51 6.68 -0.50 19.12
C TYR A 51 5.77 -1.54 19.78
N ARG A 52 5.61 -1.50 21.11
CA ARG A 52 4.61 -2.33 21.80
C ARG A 52 3.19 -1.94 21.42
N ASP A 53 2.90 -0.65 21.30
CA ASP A 53 1.59 -0.17 20.86
C ASP A 53 1.30 -0.60 19.41
N VAL A 54 2.29 -0.53 18.51
CA VAL A 54 2.18 -1.05 17.13
C VAL A 54 1.86 -2.56 17.12
N LEU A 55 2.55 -3.35 17.96
CA LEU A 55 2.29 -4.78 18.08
C LEU A 55 0.89 -5.06 18.64
N CYS A 56 0.52 -4.38 19.71
CA CYS A 56 -0.81 -4.53 20.32
C CYS A 56 -1.93 -4.12 19.38
N ASN A 57 -1.77 -3.01 18.64
CA ASN A 57 -2.75 -2.56 17.66
C ASN A 57 -2.93 -3.58 16.53
N SER A 58 -1.84 -4.13 16.00
CA SER A 58 -1.90 -5.15 14.95
C SER A 58 -2.61 -6.42 15.41
N LEU A 59 -2.32 -6.89 16.64
CA LEU A 59 -2.97 -8.05 17.24
C LEU A 59 -4.45 -7.78 17.52
N ASN A 60 -4.78 -6.63 18.12
CA ASN A 60 -6.15 -6.25 18.43
C ASN A 60 -7.00 -6.13 17.16
N LEU A 61 -6.46 -5.47 16.12
CA LEU A 61 -7.15 -5.34 14.84
C LEU A 61 -7.46 -6.71 14.24
N ALA A 62 -6.48 -7.61 14.17
CA ALA A 62 -6.66 -8.94 13.62
C ALA A 62 -7.67 -9.79 14.45
N ILE A 63 -7.63 -9.69 15.78
CA ILE A 63 -8.60 -10.35 16.67
C ILE A 63 -10.02 -9.82 16.41
N VAL A 64 -10.19 -8.50 16.39
CA VAL A 64 -11.51 -7.88 16.20
C VAL A 64 -12.09 -8.21 14.83
N VAL A 65 -11.29 -8.12 13.76
CA VAL A 65 -11.72 -8.50 12.41
C VAL A 65 -12.12 -9.97 12.36
N THR A 66 -11.36 -10.86 13.00
CA THR A 66 -11.68 -12.29 13.04
C THR A 66 -12.98 -12.57 13.80
N LEU A 67 -13.20 -11.90 14.93
CA LEU A 67 -14.44 -12.02 15.71
C LEU A 67 -15.66 -11.49 14.95
N LEU A 68 -15.54 -10.29 14.34
CA LEU A 68 -16.62 -9.71 13.54
C LEU A 68 -16.92 -10.55 12.29
N SER A 69 -15.88 -11.02 11.62
CA SER A 69 -16.04 -11.95 10.48
C SER A 69 -16.73 -13.25 10.90
N THR A 70 -16.41 -13.77 12.08
CA THR A 70 -17.09 -14.98 12.64
C THR A 70 -18.57 -14.70 12.91
N LEU A 71 -18.88 -13.58 13.53
CA LEU A 71 -20.24 -13.17 13.86
C LEU A 71 -21.14 -13.08 12.61
N VAL A 72 -20.56 -12.65 11.50
CA VAL A 72 -21.27 -12.52 10.22
C VAL A 72 -21.25 -13.84 9.42
N ALA A 73 -20.07 -14.46 9.26
CA ALA A 73 -19.91 -15.64 8.41
C ALA A 73 -20.66 -16.87 8.91
N TYR A 74 -20.74 -17.04 10.25
CA TYR A 74 -21.36 -18.22 10.84
C TYR A 74 -22.87 -18.32 10.55
N PRO A 75 -23.69 -17.27 10.78
CA PRO A 75 -25.10 -17.27 10.38
C PRO A 75 -25.31 -17.44 8.87
N LEU A 76 -24.46 -16.79 8.04
CA LEU A 76 -24.52 -16.94 6.58
C LEU A 76 -24.29 -18.40 6.17
N ALA A 77 -23.23 -19.04 6.68
CA ALA A 77 -22.88 -20.42 6.37
C ALA A 77 -23.98 -21.40 6.86
N LEU A 78 -24.52 -21.19 8.05
CA LEU A 78 -25.58 -22.02 8.60
C LEU A 78 -26.87 -21.89 7.76
N THR A 79 -27.28 -20.66 7.45
CA THR A 79 -28.47 -20.41 6.62
C THR A 79 -28.33 -21.03 5.24
N MET A 80 -27.21 -20.77 4.56
CA MET A 80 -26.92 -21.30 3.22
C MET A 80 -26.77 -22.83 3.22
N SER A 81 -26.43 -23.46 4.33
CA SER A 81 -26.25 -24.93 4.39
C SER A 81 -27.52 -25.68 4.75
N ARG A 82 -28.46 -25.10 5.53
CA ARG A 82 -29.60 -25.79 6.11
C ARG A 82 -30.97 -25.42 5.53
N PHE A 83 -31.08 -24.31 4.80
CA PHE A 83 -32.34 -23.82 4.24
C PHE A 83 -32.39 -23.93 2.72
N ALA A 84 -33.57 -24.28 2.20
CA ALA A 84 -33.87 -24.22 0.77
C ALA A 84 -34.21 -22.78 0.43
N LEU A 85 -33.31 -22.05 -0.21
CA LEU A 85 -33.46 -20.63 -0.55
C LEU A 85 -33.67 -20.46 -2.05
N PRO A 86 -34.55 -19.55 -2.49
CA PRO A 86 -34.66 -19.16 -3.89
C PRO A 86 -33.35 -18.48 -4.31
N ALA A 87 -32.98 -18.61 -5.56
CA ALA A 87 -31.77 -17.99 -6.15
C ALA A 87 -30.46 -18.25 -5.37
N ARG A 88 -30.36 -19.44 -4.73
CA ARG A 88 -29.22 -19.81 -3.86
C ARG A 88 -27.86 -19.62 -4.53
N GLY A 89 -27.74 -19.91 -5.82
CA GLY A 89 -26.49 -19.72 -6.58
C GLY A 89 -26.10 -18.26 -6.68
N LEU A 90 -27.07 -17.37 -6.95
CA LEU A 90 -26.85 -15.92 -6.99
C LEU A 90 -26.43 -15.36 -5.63
N ILE A 91 -27.14 -15.75 -4.56
CA ILE A 91 -26.80 -15.32 -3.21
C ILE A 91 -25.37 -15.76 -2.85
N HIS A 92 -25.01 -17.02 -3.18
CA HIS A 92 -23.65 -17.53 -2.96
C HIS A 92 -22.61 -16.72 -3.71
N ALA A 93 -22.85 -16.40 -4.98
CA ALA A 93 -21.96 -15.58 -5.79
C ALA A 93 -21.80 -14.16 -5.23
N LEU A 94 -22.90 -13.53 -4.79
CA LEU A 94 -22.87 -12.20 -4.17
C LEU A 94 -22.12 -12.17 -2.84
N ILE A 95 -22.24 -13.23 -2.00
CA ILE A 95 -21.45 -13.34 -0.76
C ILE A 95 -19.95 -13.41 -1.07
N LEU A 96 -19.55 -14.02 -2.18
CA LEU A 96 -18.15 -14.17 -2.58
C LEU A 96 -17.59 -12.95 -3.33
N LEU A 97 -18.44 -12.05 -3.81
CA LEU A 97 -18.03 -10.91 -4.62
C LEU A 97 -16.97 -10.02 -3.95
N PRO A 98 -17.02 -9.74 -2.64
CA PRO A 98 -15.97 -8.94 -1.98
C PRO A 98 -14.56 -9.54 -2.11
N LEU A 99 -14.44 -10.86 -2.25
CA LEU A 99 -13.15 -11.55 -2.39
C LEU A 99 -12.48 -11.30 -3.77
N ILE A 100 -13.28 -10.95 -4.78
CA ILE A 100 -12.80 -10.67 -6.14
C ILE A 100 -12.16 -9.29 -6.24
N SER A 101 -12.56 -8.37 -5.37
CA SER A 101 -12.01 -7.01 -5.32
C SER A 101 -10.75 -6.95 -4.47
N PRO A 102 -9.67 -6.30 -4.93
CA PRO A 102 -8.55 -5.99 -4.05
C PRO A 102 -9.03 -5.15 -2.85
N PRO A 103 -8.67 -5.51 -1.59
CA PRO A 103 -9.17 -4.80 -0.41
C PRO A 103 -8.85 -3.31 -0.45
N PHE A 104 -7.63 -2.96 -0.87
CA PHE A 104 -7.18 -1.58 -0.96
C PHE A 104 -7.95 -0.75 -2.01
N VAL A 105 -8.48 -1.35 -3.07
CA VAL A 105 -9.36 -0.66 -4.04
C VAL A 105 -10.70 -0.32 -3.39
N GLY A 106 -11.26 -1.23 -2.61
CA GLY A 106 -12.47 -0.97 -1.83
C GLY A 106 -12.30 0.17 -0.81
N ALA A 107 -11.08 0.40 -0.31
CA ALA A 107 -10.78 1.50 0.61
C ALA A 107 -11.02 2.88 -0.02
N LEU A 108 -10.79 3.04 -1.32
CA LEU A 108 -11.11 4.28 -2.05
C LEU A 108 -12.61 4.60 -1.99
N GLY A 109 -13.41 3.60 -2.35
CA GLY A 109 -14.87 3.74 -2.29
C GLY A 109 -15.37 4.00 -0.87
N PHE A 110 -14.74 3.38 0.12
CA PHE A 110 -15.08 3.56 1.52
C PHE A 110 -14.76 4.98 2.02
N ARG A 111 -13.58 5.54 1.67
CA ARG A 111 -13.23 6.95 1.98
C ARG A 111 -14.23 7.93 1.32
N GLN A 112 -14.63 7.69 0.08
CA GLN A 112 -15.60 8.55 -0.61
C GLN A 112 -16.98 8.56 0.06
N LEU A 113 -17.40 7.43 0.62
CA LEU A 113 -18.72 7.34 1.28
C LEU A 113 -18.70 7.86 2.71
N PHE A 114 -17.69 7.47 3.49
CA PHE A 114 -17.61 7.70 4.93
C PHE A 114 -16.63 8.81 5.33
N GLY A 115 -15.99 9.49 4.38
CA GLY A 115 -15.20 10.69 4.64
C GLY A 115 -16.07 11.82 5.23
N ARG A 116 -15.41 12.84 5.77
CA ARG A 116 -16.10 13.98 6.41
C ARG A 116 -17.16 14.63 5.50
N PHE A 117 -16.83 14.84 4.24
CA PHE A 117 -17.75 15.38 3.22
C PHE A 117 -18.20 14.29 2.23
N GLY A 118 -18.17 13.04 2.67
CA GLY A 118 -18.66 11.89 1.90
C GLY A 118 -20.19 11.80 1.88
N SER A 119 -20.69 10.88 1.06
CA SER A 119 -22.13 10.74 0.80
C SER A 119 -22.97 10.50 2.06
N VAL A 120 -22.46 9.71 3.02
CA VAL A 120 -23.20 9.40 4.25
C VAL A 120 -23.39 10.65 5.10
N ASN A 121 -22.33 11.43 5.33
CA ASN A 121 -22.44 12.69 6.06
C ASN A 121 -23.30 13.71 5.31
N THR A 122 -23.17 13.77 3.99
CA THR A 122 -24.02 14.66 3.17
C THR A 122 -25.50 14.33 3.34
N ILE A 123 -25.88 13.04 3.36
CA ILE A 123 -27.26 12.61 3.60
C ILE A 123 -27.70 12.99 5.02
N LEU A 124 -26.87 12.75 6.03
CA LEU A 124 -27.22 13.04 7.43
C LEU A 124 -27.39 14.54 7.67
N MET A 125 -26.50 15.36 7.11
CA MET A 125 -26.58 16.82 7.23
C MET A 125 -27.74 17.40 6.46
N SER A 126 -27.98 16.94 5.21
CA SER A 126 -29.11 17.40 4.41
C SER A 126 -30.49 17.01 4.97
N SER A 127 -30.55 15.89 5.71
CA SER A 127 -31.76 15.44 6.40
C SER A 127 -31.98 16.08 7.79
N GLY A 128 -31.06 16.97 8.21
CA GLY A 128 -31.09 17.61 9.52
C GLY A 128 -30.84 16.70 10.72
N LEU A 129 -30.30 15.49 10.46
CA LEU A 129 -29.96 14.52 11.52
C LEU A 129 -28.69 14.89 12.27
N THR A 130 -27.77 15.62 11.64
CA THR A 130 -26.55 16.15 12.23
C THR A 130 -26.28 17.55 11.70
N ILE A 131 -25.70 18.41 12.55
CA ILE A 131 -25.26 19.76 12.15
C ILE A 131 -23.83 19.71 11.61
N GLU A 132 -22.97 18.90 12.24
CA GLU A 132 -21.57 18.71 11.88
C GLU A 132 -21.33 17.33 11.25
N PRO A 133 -20.34 17.21 10.37
CA PRO A 133 -20.00 15.92 9.79
C PRO A 133 -19.42 14.96 10.85
N ILE A 134 -19.97 13.74 10.90
CA ILE A 134 -19.49 12.69 11.79
C ILE A 134 -18.15 12.16 11.26
N ASP A 135 -17.16 12.07 12.12
CA ASP A 135 -15.87 11.43 11.78
C ASP A 135 -15.98 9.89 11.88
N TRP A 136 -16.46 9.27 10.80
CA TRP A 136 -16.60 7.81 10.71
C TRP A 136 -15.26 7.07 10.69
N LEU A 137 -14.21 7.71 10.17
CA LEU A 137 -12.90 7.12 9.98
C LEU A 137 -11.95 7.37 11.16
N SER A 138 -12.46 7.97 12.22
CA SER A 138 -11.78 8.49 13.42
C SER A 138 -10.43 7.83 13.78
N GLY A 139 -9.47 8.63 14.21
CA GLY A 139 -8.18 8.15 14.71
C GLY A 139 -7.27 7.54 13.65
N GLY A 140 -7.24 8.12 12.44
CA GLY A 140 -6.38 7.65 11.34
C GLY A 140 -6.94 6.45 10.57
N GLY A 141 -8.25 6.18 10.61
CA GLY A 141 -8.89 5.18 9.74
C GLY A 141 -9.01 3.77 10.31
N ALA A 142 -8.66 3.52 11.58
CA ALA A 142 -8.73 2.17 12.17
C ALA A 142 -10.12 1.52 12.06
N PHE A 143 -11.20 2.28 12.26
CA PHE A 143 -12.55 1.79 12.10
C PHE A 143 -12.86 1.39 10.65
N GLY A 144 -12.46 2.23 9.68
CA GLY A 144 -12.60 1.93 8.25
C GLY A 144 -11.85 0.65 7.86
N ILE A 145 -10.64 0.47 8.39
CA ILE A 145 -9.84 -0.74 8.16
C ILE A 145 -10.55 -1.98 8.70
N ILE A 146 -11.04 -1.94 9.95
CA ILE A 146 -11.74 -3.06 10.58
C ILE A 146 -12.99 -3.44 9.79
N LEU A 147 -13.81 -2.45 9.41
CA LEU A 147 -15.05 -2.70 8.70
C LEU A 147 -14.79 -3.25 7.29
N LEU A 148 -13.86 -2.64 6.55
CA LEU A 148 -13.53 -3.07 5.20
C LEU A 148 -12.89 -4.48 5.19
N GLN A 149 -11.93 -4.74 6.08
CA GLN A 149 -11.32 -6.07 6.19
C GLN A 149 -12.34 -7.12 6.62
N THR A 150 -13.24 -6.79 7.55
CA THR A 150 -14.32 -7.71 7.96
C THR A 150 -15.17 -8.11 6.76
N VAL A 151 -15.66 -7.14 5.98
CA VAL A 151 -16.48 -7.40 4.78
C VAL A 151 -15.73 -8.24 3.76
N HIS A 152 -14.45 -7.92 3.52
CA HIS A 152 -13.60 -8.61 2.54
C HIS A 152 -13.26 -10.04 2.97
N LEU A 153 -13.06 -10.31 4.27
CA LEU A 153 -12.59 -11.61 4.77
C LEU A 153 -13.73 -12.57 5.19
N VAL A 154 -14.96 -12.07 5.37
CA VAL A 154 -16.14 -12.91 5.64
C VAL A 154 -16.29 -14.07 4.65
N PRO A 155 -16.09 -13.91 3.33
CA PRO A 155 -16.20 -15.01 2.38
C PRO A 155 -15.24 -16.19 2.66
N ILE A 156 -14.02 -15.92 3.14
CA ILE A 156 -13.03 -16.97 3.48
C ILE A 156 -13.56 -17.84 4.62
N LEU A 157 -14.04 -17.19 5.67
CA LEU A 157 -14.58 -17.87 6.83
C LEU A 157 -15.90 -18.58 6.51
N TYR A 158 -16.77 -17.94 5.72
CA TYR A 158 -18.01 -18.51 5.20
C TYR A 158 -17.76 -19.81 4.41
N LEU A 159 -16.79 -19.82 3.49
CA LEU A 159 -16.44 -21.01 2.72
C LEU A 159 -15.92 -22.14 3.61
N SER A 160 -15.05 -21.81 4.58
CA SER A 160 -14.45 -22.80 5.49
C SER A 160 -15.49 -23.45 6.40
N ILE A 161 -16.38 -22.64 7.01
CA ILE A 161 -17.48 -23.14 7.84
C ILE A 161 -18.49 -23.92 7.00
N SER A 162 -18.85 -23.40 5.80
CA SER A 162 -19.79 -24.08 4.89
C SER A 162 -19.27 -25.44 4.46
N ALA A 163 -17.98 -25.60 4.19
CA ALA A 163 -17.36 -26.88 3.86
C ALA A 163 -17.50 -27.88 5.01
N SER A 164 -17.21 -27.47 6.25
CA SER A 164 -17.34 -28.30 7.44
C SER A 164 -18.79 -28.68 7.72
N LEU A 165 -19.74 -27.73 7.59
CA LEU A 165 -21.17 -28.00 7.75
C LEU A 165 -21.74 -28.93 6.67
N ARG A 166 -21.14 -28.94 5.47
CA ARG A 166 -21.52 -29.85 4.37
C ARG A 166 -21.03 -31.28 4.58
N SER A 167 -19.87 -31.45 5.21
CA SER A 167 -19.31 -32.77 5.54
C SER A 167 -19.95 -33.39 6.77
N ALA A 168 -20.60 -32.59 7.65
CA ALA A 168 -21.31 -33.09 8.82
C ALA A 168 -22.58 -33.86 8.41
N HIS A 169 -22.75 -35.04 9.00
CA HIS A 169 -23.92 -35.89 8.77
C HIS A 169 -25.18 -35.28 9.36
N VAL A 170 -26.18 -34.99 8.54
CA VAL A 170 -27.49 -34.46 8.93
C VAL A 170 -28.21 -35.43 9.89
N SER A 171 -27.94 -36.74 9.76
CA SER A 171 -28.45 -37.78 10.64
C SER A 171 -28.13 -37.57 12.12
N LEU A 172 -27.00 -36.95 12.45
CA LEU A 172 -26.66 -36.61 13.86
C LEU A 172 -27.58 -35.53 14.43
N GLU A 173 -27.98 -34.56 13.61
CA GLU A 173 -28.92 -33.50 13.98
C GLU A 173 -30.33 -34.09 14.17
N GLU A 174 -30.76 -34.99 13.28
CA GLU A 174 -32.04 -35.69 13.33
C GLU A 174 -32.11 -36.65 14.54
N ALA A 175 -31.07 -37.45 14.80
CA ALA A 175 -30.96 -38.28 15.96
C ALA A 175 -31.10 -37.49 17.26
N ALA A 176 -30.38 -36.38 17.40
CA ALA A 176 -30.47 -35.51 18.57
C ALA A 176 -31.89 -34.97 18.77
N GLN A 177 -32.62 -34.64 17.67
CA GLN A 177 -34.02 -34.20 17.77
C GLN A 177 -34.97 -35.35 18.18
N VAL A 178 -34.73 -36.55 17.66
CA VAL A 178 -35.49 -37.75 18.06
C VAL A 178 -35.32 -38.04 19.57
N PHE A 179 -34.11 -37.79 20.14
CA PHE A 179 -33.84 -37.88 21.55
C PHE A 179 -34.36 -36.69 22.37
N GLY A 180 -35.17 -35.78 21.78
CA GLY A 180 -35.83 -34.69 22.48
C GLY A 180 -34.98 -33.42 22.64
N ALA A 181 -33.82 -33.30 21.93
CA ALA A 181 -33.02 -32.11 21.99
C ALA A 181 -33.72 -30.91 21.31
N SER A 182 -33.80 -29.78 22.03
CA SER A 182 -34.31 -28.53 21.45
C SER A 182 -33.38 -28.02 20.29
N ARG A 183 -33.92 -27.17 19.41
CA ARG A 183 -33.15 -26.59 18.30
C ARG A 183 -31.89 -25.87 18.79
N TRP A 184 -31.94 -25.23 19.95
CA TRP A 184 -30.78 -24.55 20.55
C TRP A 184 -29.75 -25.57 21.06
N GLN A 185 -30.20 -26.69 21.66
CA GLN A 185 -29.31 -27.76 22.08
C GLN A 185 -28.62 -28.43 20.89
N VAL A 186 -29.36 -28.68 19.81
CA VAL A 186 -28.78 -29.21 18.54
C VAL A 186 -27.74 -28.23 18.00
N LEU A 187 -28.04 -26.93 17.95
CA LEU A 187 -27.08 -25.93 17.49
C LEU A 187 -25.82 -25.96 18.37
N ARG A 188 -25.97 -25.84 19.70
CA ARG A 188 -24.84 -25.68 20.64
C ARG A 188 -24.01 -26.95 20.81
N ARG A 189 -24.66 -28.14 20.84
CA ARG A 189 -24.02 -29.41 21.22
C ARG A 189 -23.66 -30.29 20.02
N VAL A 190 -24.24 -30.05 18.85
CA VAL A 190 -24.01 -30.85 17.63
C VAL A 190 -23.40 -30.01 16.51
N ILE A 191 -24.09 -28.95 16.06
CA ILE A 191 -23.69 -28.20 14.87
C ILE A 191 -22.41 -27.38 15.10
N ILE A 192 -22.34 -26.61 16.19
CA ILE A 192 -21.17 -25.81 16.53
C ILE A 192 -19.92 -26.70 16.69
N PRO A 193 -19.91 -27.77 17.52
CA PRO A 193 -18.73 -28.63 17.66
C PRO A 193 -18.29 -29.28 16.34
N LEU A 194 -19.21 -29.74 15.50
CA LEU A 194 -18.89 -30.33 14.20
C LEU A 194 -18.36 -29.33 13.20
N SER A 195 -18.67 -28.04 13.35
CA SER A 195 -18.17 -26.97 12.50
C SER A 195 -16.86 -26.35 12.98
N LEU A 196 -16.43 -26.62 14.24
CA LEU A 196 -15.21 -26.04 14.81
C LEU A 196 -13.96 -26.26 13.95
N PRO A 197 -13.71 -27.42 13.34
CA PRO A 197 -12.55 -27.60 12.47
C PRO A 197 -12.52 -26.60 11.29
N GLY A 198 -13.66 -26.42 10.62
CA GLY A 198 -13.77 -25.45 9.53
C GLY A 198 -13.64 -24.00 10.03
N TRP A 199 -14.21 -23.70 11.20
CA TRP A 199 -14.07 -22.40 11.82
C TRP A 199 -12.61 -22.09 12.19
N PHE A 200 -11.89 -23.00 12.85
CA PHE A 200 -10.47 -22.80 13.19
C PHE A 200 -9.60 -22.57 11.95
N ALA A 201 -9.81 -23.36 10.90
CA ALA A 201 -9.09 -23.20 9.65
C ALA A 201 -9.37 -21.83 9.02
N GLY A 202 -10.63 -21.41 8.92
CA GLY A 202 -11.02 -20.13 8.37
C GLY A 202 -10.60 -18.96 9.25
N ALA A 203 -10.78 -19.04 10.54
CA ALA A 203 -10.43 -18.00 11.50
C ALA A 203 -8.91 -17.72 11.50
N SER A 204 -8.08 -18.77 11.43
CA SER A 204 -6.62 -18.60 11.33
C SER A 204 -6.21 -17.90 10.03
N LEU A 205 -6.86 -18.24 8.92
CA LEU A 205 -6.60 -17.57 7.64
C LEU A 205 -7.04 -16.09 7.68
N VAL A 206 -8.19 -15.78 8.26
CA VAL A 206 -8.70 -14.42 8.43
C VAL A 206 -7.77 -13.62 9.34
N PHE A 207 -7.35 -14.19 10.47
CA PHE A 207 -6.42 -13.55 11.38
C PHE A 207 -5.09 -13.21 10.69
N ILE A 208 -4.46 -14.19 10.01
CA ILE A 208 -3.20 -14.00 9.30
C ILE A 208 -3.37 -12.95 8.21
N ALA A 209 -4.43 -13.02 7.41
CA ALA A 209 -4.70 -12.07 6.34
C ALA A 209 -4.86 -10.64 6.88
N SER A 210 -5.62 -10.45 7.98
CA SER A 210 -5.80 -9.15 8.62
C SER A 210 -4.51 -8.64 9.28
N PHE A 211 -3.78 -9.50 9.99
CA PHE A 211 -2.54 -9.17 10.69
C PHE A 211 -1.41 -8.74 9.75
N THR A 212 -1.43 -9.22 8.50
CA THR A 212 -0.37 -9.00 7.51
C THR A 212 -0.77 -8.10 6.34
N ASP A 213 -1.98 -7.56 6.36
CA ASP A 213 -2.45 -6.65 5.31
C ASP A 213 -1.68 -5.32 5.37
N LEU A 214 -1.04 -5.00 4.26
CA LEU A 214 -0.33 -3.74 4.05
C LEU A 214 -1.20 -2.72 3.29
N GLY A 215 -1.96 -3.19 2.31
CA GLY A 215 -2.64 -2.33 1.35
C GLY A 215 -3.71 -1.44 1.97
N THR A 216 -4.62 -2.03 2.74
CA THR A 216 -5.73 -1.29 3.35
C THR A 216 -5.24 -0.21 4.33
N PRO A 217 -4.32 -0.51 5.29
CA PRO A 217 -3.81 0.51 6.19
C PRO A 217 -3.07 1.66 5.49
N LEU A 218 -2.34 1.39 4.40
CA LEU A 218 -1.66 2.44 3.63
C LEU A 218 -2.65 3.43 2.99
N ILE A 219 -3.80 2.94 2.51
CA ILE A 219 -4.84 3.79 1.93
C ILE A 219 -5.52 4.69 2.96
N PHE A 220 -5.66 4.19 4.19
CA PHE A 220 -6.22 4.94 5.31
C PHE A 220 -5.19 5.77 6.08
N ASP A 221 -3.91 5.80 5.64
CA ASP A 221 -2.79 6.46 6.31
C ASP A 221 -2.60 6.03 7.79
N TYR A 222 -3.02 4.80 8.14
CA TYR A 222 -2.92 4.27 9.50
C TYR A 222 -1.57 3.61 9.76
N ARG A 223 -0.68 4.33 10.42
CA ARG A 223 0.73 3.95 10.60
C ARG A 223 1.00 2.95 11.74
N MET A 224 0.10 2.85 12.72
CA MET A 224 0.31 2.10 13.97
C MET A 224 0.09 0.58 13.82
N LEU A 225 0.48 0.01 12.66
CA LEU A 225 0.43 -1.42 12.37
C LEU A 225 1.79 -1.93 11.88
N ILE A 226 2.12 -3.17 12.24
CA ILE A 226 3.40 -3.81 11.89
C ILE A 226 3.68 -3.77 10.38
N PRO A 227 2.76 -4.16 9.46
CA PRO A 227 3.06 -4.15 8.04
C PRO A 227 3.45 -2.76 7.52
N VAL A 228 2.79 -1.71 8.02
CA VAL A 228 3.09 -0.33 7.63
C VAL A 228 4.43 0.13 8.19
N GLN A 229 4.76 -0.23 9.44
CA GLN A 229 6.06 0.08 10.03
C GLN A 229 7.19 -0.61 9.29
N VAL A 230 7.03 -1.88 8.96
CA VAL A 230 8.00 -2.63 8.14
C VAL A 230 8.18 -1.97 6.78
N PHE A 231 7.09 -1.55 6.12
CA PHE A 231 7.15 -0.82 4.85
C PHE A 231 7.91 0.50 4.98
N ASN A 232 7.64 1.29 6.03
CA ASN A 232 8.28 2.57 6.27
C ASN A 232 9.79 2.45 6.60
N MET A 233 10.20 1.34 7.23
CA MET A 233 11.59 1.06 7.57
C MET A 233 12.42 0.53 6.39
N LEU A 234 11.80 0.26 5.24
CA LEU A 234 12.52 -0.33 4.09
C LEU A 234 13.64 0.58 3.58
N SER A 235 13.42 1.89 3.54
CA SER A 235 14.43 2.88 3.13
C SER A 235 15.60 2.99 4.10
N ASP A 236 15.40 2.60 5.36
CA ASP A 236 16.36 2.74 6.46
C ASP A 236 17.00 1.42 6.90
N LEU A 237 16.81 0.32 6.17
CA LEU A 237 17.22 -1.04 6.56
C LEU A 237 18.69 -1.17 6.95
N ASN A 238 19.56 -0.41 6.30
CA ASN A 238 20.99 -0.41 6.59
C ASN A 238 21.32 0.45 7.82
N GLU A 239 20.46 1.41 8.15
CA GLU A 239 20.64 2.33 9.28
C GLU A 239 19.83 1.92 10.52
N ASN A 240 18.68 1.25 10.32
CA ASN A 240 17.81 0.79 11.40
C ASN A 240 17.31 -0.66 11.18
N PRO A 241 18.07 -1.67 11.59
CA PRO A 241 17.71 -3.07 11.40
C PRO A 241 16.52 -3.57 12.24
N VAL A 242 15.88 -2.76 13.07
CA VAL A 242 14.67 -3.13 13.85
C VAL A 242 13.57 -3.66 12.95
N GLY A 243 13.50 -3.20 11.69
CA GLY A 243 12.58 -3.72 10.69
C GLY A 243 12.69 -5.24 10.48
N TYR A 244 13.89 -5.80 10.50
CA TYR A 244 14.09 -7.25 10.40
C TYR A 244 13.50 -8.01 11.61
N SER A 245 13.56 -7.43 12.81
CA SER A 245 12.99 -8.05 14.02
C SER A 245 11.47 -8.10 13.96
N PHE A 246 10.81 -7.05 13.45
CA PHE A 246 9.37 -7.07 13.19
C PHE A 246 8.98 -8.12 12.16
N VAL A 247 9.72 -8.23 11.08
CA VAL A 247 9.49 -9.23 10.03
C VAL A 247 9.61 -10.64 10.58
N VAL A 248 10.65 -10.92 11.38
CA VAL A 248 10.85 -12.24 12.03
C VAL A 248 9.74 -12.54 13.02
N LEU A 249 9.35 -11.57 13.88
CA LEU A 249 8.26 -11.75 14.83
C LEU A 249 6.93 -12.04 14.12
N THR A 250 6.62 -11.28 13.06
CA THR A 250 5.41 -11.48 12.26
C THR A 250 5.39 -12.88 11.63
N CYS A 251 6.52 -13.31 11.09
CA CYS A 251 6.69 -14.64 10.50
C CYS A 251 6.50 -15.74 11.55
N MET A 252 7.16 -15.62 12.71
CA MET A 252 7.06 -16.59 13.80
C MET A 252 5.61 -16.72 14.33
N LEU A 253 4.92 -15.58 14.55
CA LEU A 253 3.54 -15.57 15.04
C LEU A 253 2.58 -16.18 14.02
N SER A 254 2.71 -15.85 12.74
CA SER A 254 1.89 -16.41 11.68
C SER A 254 2.09 -17.91 11.51
N ILE A 255 3.34 -18.36 11.54
CA ILE A 255 3.68 -19.80 11.47
C ILE A 255 3.16 -20.54 12.70
N ALA A 256 3.36 -20.01 13.91
CA ALA A 256 2.89 -20.62 15.14
C ALA A 256 1.35 -20.77 15.14
N LEU A 257 0.62 -19.72 14.75
CA LEU A 257 -0.84 -19.77 14.66
C LEU A 257 -1.30 -20.78 13.61
N PHE A 258 -0.64 -20.83 12.47
CA PHE A 258 -0.96 -21.78 11.40
C PHE A 258 -0.78 -23.23 11.87
N PHE A 259 0.34 -23.56 12.49
CA PHE A 259 0.59 -24.91 13.01
C PHE A 259 -0.34 -25.26 14.18
N PHE A 260 -0.63 -24.29 15.06
CA PHE A 260 -1.62 -24.47 16.13
C PHE A 260 -3.01 -24.83 15.57
N SER A 261 -3.46 -24.10 14.54
CA SER A 261 -4.73 -24.41 13.89
C SER A 261 -4.76 -25.81 13.25
N ARG A 262 -3.64 -26.23 12.68
CA ARG A 262 -3.50 -27.56 12.07
C ARG A 262 -3.50 -28.70 13.12
N SER A 263 -2.83 -28.52 14.26
CA SER A 263 -2.84 -29.50 15.35
C SER A 263 -4.22 -29.66 15.98
N ALA A 264 -4.93 -28.56 16.20
CA ALA A 264 -6.31 -28.58 16.67
C ALA A 264 -7.29 -29.30 15.70
N LEU A 265 -6.96 -29.31 14.39
CA LEU A 265 -7.71 -30.06 13.39
C LEU A 265 -7.40 -31.55 13.39
N ALA A 266 -6.15 -31.95 13.69
CA ALA A 266 -5.72 -33.35 13.65
C ALA A 266 -6.41 -34.21 14.73
N GLU A 267 -6.69 -33.65 15.90
CA GLU A 267 -7.40 -34.31 16.98
C GLU A 267 -8.92 -34.49 16.73
N GLY A 268 -9.50 -33.67 15.85
CA GLY A 268 -10.94 -33.70 15.49
C GLY A 268 -11.28 -34.53 14.26
N SER A 269 -10.33 -35.26 13.67
CA SER A 269 -10.55 -36.05 12.46
C SER A 269 -11.35 -37.33 12.76
N TYR A 270 -12.64 -37.20 13.07
CA TYR A 270 -13.62 -38.28 12.83
C TYR A 270 -13.80 -38.42 11.31
N ALA A 271 -12.81 -38.99 10.66
CA ALA A 271 -12.88 -39.37 9.25
C ALA A 271 -13.80 -40.57 9.10
N GLY A 272 -15.10 -40.36 9.17
CA GLY A 272 -16.09 -41.26 8.64
C GLY A 272 -16.00 -41.24 7.11
N SER A 273 -15.19 -42.14 6.56
CA SER A 273 -15.17 -42.45 5.13
C SER A 273 -16.51 -43.13 4.76
N SER A 274 -17.52 -42.35 4.43
CA SER A 274 -18.66 -42.91 3.70
C SER A 274 -19.00 -41.99 2.51
N ARG A 275 -18.67 -42.49 1.33
CA ARG A 275 -19.03 -41.95 0.01
C ARG A 275 -20.55 -41.99 -0.27
N THR A 276 -21.37 -41.83 0.74
CA THR A 276 -22.82 -41.81 0.51
C THR A 276 -23.23 -40.38 0.17
N ARG A 277 -23.44 -40.14 -1.09
CA ARG A 277 -24.08 -38.95 -1.66
C ARG A 277 -25.55 -38.95 -1.20
N GLN A 278 -25.80 -38.70 0.08
CA GLN A 278 -27.19 -38.54 0.53
C GLN A 278 -27.69 -37.16 0.10
N GLY A 279 -28.75 -37.22 -0.70
CA GLY A 279 -29.48 -36.05 -1.16
C GLY A 279 -29.99 -35.25 0.04
N ARG A 280 -29.67 -34.01 0.05
CA ARG A 280 -30.13 -33.07 1.07
C ARG A 280 -31.63 -32.94 1.02
N LEU A 281 -32.29 -33.24 2.10
CA LEU A 281 -33.58 -32.67 2.41
C LEU A 281 -33.35 -31.24 2.94
N ALA A 282 -33.21 -30.26 2.05
CA ALA A 282 -33.29 -28.87 2.45
C ALA A 282 -34.70 -28.66 3.02
N ARG A 283 -34.79 -28.35 4.33
CA ARG A 283 -36.08 -28.13 4.96
C ARG A 283 -36.84 -27.01 4.27
N LYS A 284 -38.01 -27.36 3.68
CA LYS A 284 -38.96 -26.36 3.21
C LYS A 284 -39.60 -25.69 4.42
N HIS A 285 -39.40 -24.42 4.59
CA HIS A 285 -40.05 -23.61 5.62
C HIS A 285 -41.19 -22.79 4.98
N SER A 286 -41.99 -22.13 5.82
CA SER A 286 -43.02 -21.23 5.31
C SER A 286 -42.41 -20.12 4.40
N LEU A 287 -43.15 -19.68 3.41
CA LEU A 287 -42.73 -18.64 2.48
C LEU A 287 -42.21 -17.39 3.21
N LEU A 288 -42.79 -17.07 4.34
CA LEU A 288 -42.39 -15.90 5.16
C LEU A 288 -40.98 -16.05 5.73
N ILE A 289 -40.63 -17.26 6.24
CA ILE A 289 -39.28 -17.52 6.74
C ILE A 289 -38.26 -17.51 5.59
N GLN A 290 -38.60 -18.12 4.46
CA GLN A 290 -37.74 -18.10 3.28
C GLN A 290 -37.52 -16.67 2.78
N ALA A 291 -38.56 -15.85 2.70
CA ALA A 291 -38.48 -14.45 2.30
C ALA A 291 -37.61 -13.65 3.30
N LEU A 292 -37.81 -13.82 4.61
CA LEU A 292 -37.02 -13.13 5.64
C LEU A 292 -35.54 -13.47 5.54
N LEU A 293 -35.20 -14.75 5.43
CA LEU A 293 -33.81 -15.22 5.32
C LEU A 293 -33.18 -14.74 4.00
N THR A 294 -33.89 -14.85 2.90
CA THR A 294 -33.40 -14.37 1.60
C THR A 294 -33.13 -12.87 1.61
N THR A 295 -34.09 -12.09 2.14
CA THR A 295 -33.91 -10.62 2.28
C THR A 295 -32.73 -10.26 3.18
N SER A 296 -32.57 -10.97 4.30
CA SER A 296 -31.41 -10.76 5.20
C SER A 296 -30.08 -11.04 4.51
N LEU A 297 -29.99 -12.14 3.75
CA LEU A 297 -28.78 -12.49 3.00
C LEU A 297 -28.50 -11.51 1.86
N LEU A 298 -29.54 -11.07 1.15
CA LEU A 298 -29.41 -10.06 0.08
C LEU A 298 -29.03 -8.69 0.66
N SER A 299 -29.57 -8.31 1.82
CA SER A 299 -29.18 -7.06 2.51
C SER A 299 -27.72 -7.10 2.92
N TYR A 300 -27.23 -8.22 3.46
CA TYR A 300 -25.80 -8.39 3.72
C TYR A 300 -24.97 -8.29 2.42
N ALA A 301 -25.38 -9.01 1.39
CA ALA A 301 -24.68 -9.01 0.10
C ALA A 301 -24.63 -7.59 -0.52
N ALA A 302 -25.73 -6.86 -0.49
CA ALA A 302 -25.80 -5.47 -0.93
C ALA A 302 -24.83 -4.59 -0.13
N PHE A 303 -24.84 -4.71 1.21
CA PHE A 303 -23.91 -3.98 2.07
C PHE A 303 -22.44 -4.33 1.76
N ALA A 304 -22.16 -5.62 1.57
CA ALA A 304 -20.80 -6.09 1.28
C ALA A 304 -20.28 -5.64 -0.10
N CYS A 305 -21.19 -5.32 -1.03
CA CYS A 305 -20.84 -4.79 -2.36
C CYS A 305 -20.70 -3.26 -2.41
N ILE A 306 -21.06 -2.54 -1.34
CA ILE A 306 -20.99 -1.06 -1.32
C ILE A 306 -19.60 -0.53 -1.69
N PRO A 307 -18.48 -1.04 -1.11
CA PRO A 307 -17.16 -0.55 -1.48
C PRO A 307 -16.86 -0.68 -2.99
N GLN A 308 -17.21 -1.81 -3.59
CA GLN A 308 -16.98 -2.07 -5.01
C GLN A 308 -17.84 -1.17 -5.92
N LEU A 309 -19.12 -1.01 -5.58
CA LEU A 309 -20.03 -0.11 -6.29
C LEU A 309 -19.54 1.33 -6.21
N SER A 310 -19.05 1.76 -5.06
CA SER A 310 -18.50 3.11 -4.86
C SER A 310 -17.28 3.37 -5.74
N VAL A 311 -16.40 2.38 -5.88
CA VAL A 311 -15.24 2.48 -6.79
C VAL A 311 -15.68 2.65 -8.24
N VAL A 312 -16.69 1.91 -8.68
CA VAL A 312 -17.28 2.07 -10.02
C VAL A 312 -17.88 3.47 -10.20
N LEU A 313 -18.58 3.97 -9.19
CA LEU A 313 -19.15 5.33 -9.22
C LEU A 313 -18.06 6.41 -9.30
N ILE A 314 -16.97 6.27 -8.52
CA ILE A 314 -15.81 7.18 -8.59
C ILE A 314 -15.20 7.15 -9.99
N ALA A 315 -15.04 5.97 -10.58
CA ALA A 315 -14.49 5.81 -11.92
C ALA A 315 -15.35 6.49 -13.01
N CYS A 316 -16.66 6.61 -12.78
CA CYS A 316 -17.62 7.30 -13.66
C CYS A 316 -17.83 8.77 -13.29
N ALA A 317 -17.27 9.26 -12.18
CA ALA A 317 -17.44 10.63 -11.72
C ALA A 317 -16.41 11.55 -12.40
N LYS A 318 -16.87 12.74 -12.81
CA LYS A 318 -15.99 13.86 -13.12
C LYS A 318 -15.83 14.77 -11.90
N THR A 319 -16.93 14.98 -11.16
CA THR A 319 -16.94 15.74 -9.91
C THR A 319 -17.83 15.04 -8.88
N TRP A 320 -17.28 14.73 -7.71
CA TRP A 320 -18.03 14.14 -6.59
C TRP A 320 -17.44 14.64 -5.25
N PHE A 321 -17.96 15.75 -4.78
CA PHE A 321 -17.54 16.35 -3.51
C PHE A 321 -18.74 16.93 -2.76
N ALA A 322 -18.92 16.55 -1.49
CA ALA A 322 -19.97 17.02 -0.59
C ALA A 322 -21.40 16.90 -1.18
N THR A 323 -21.61 15.84 -1.96
CA THR A 323 -22.88 15.45 -2.58
C THR A 323 -23.15 13.96 -2.36
N THR A 324 -24.41 13.54 -2.42
CA THR A 324 -24.79 12.13 -2.21
C THR A 324 -24.30 11.24 -3.35
N LEU A 325 -24.37 11.71 -4.59
CA LEU A 325 -23.93 11.04 -5.82
C LEU A 325 -23.09 12.00 -6.65
N PRO A 326 -22.32 11.52 -7.64
CA PRO A 326 -21.62 12.39 -8.56
C PRO A 326 -22.53 13.44 -9.20
N THR A 327 -22.06 14.68 -9.26
CA THR A 327 -22.81 15.79 -9.91
C THR A 327 -22.59 15.79 -11.42
N GLU A 328 -21.42 15.39 -11.87
CA GLU A 328 -21.08 15.24 -13.28
C GLU A 328 -20.53 13.85 -13.55
N TRP A 329 -20.99 13.23 -14.64
CA TRP A 329 -20.60 11.89 -15.04
C TRP A 329 -19.68 11.93 -16.25
N SER A 330 -18.67 11.06 -16.28
CA SER A 330 -17.73 10.95 -17.38
C SER A 330 -17.17 9.52 -17.48
N ALA A 331 -17.05 9.02 -18.70
CA ALA A 331 -16.34 7.78 -18.98
C ALA A 331 -14.85 8.00 -19.30
N HIS A 332 -14.35 9.24 -19.18
CA HIS A 332 -12.98 9.61 -19.54
C HIS A 332 -11.94 8.78 -18.80
N SER A 333 -12.14 8.53 -17.50
CA SER A 333 -11.21 7.73 -16.70
C SER A 333 -11.04 6.29 -17.23
N PHE A 334 -12.11 5.67 -17.74
CA PHE A 334 -11.99 4.34 -18.38
C PHE A 334 -11.24 4.36 -19.69
N MET A 335 -11.44 5.39 -20.51
CA MET A 335 -10.65 5.56 -21.76
C MET A 335 -9.17 5.80 -21.40
N SER A 336 -8.92 6.59 -20.37
CA SER A 336 -7.58 6.89 -19.87
C SER A 336 -6.85 5.66 -19.34
N VAL A 337 -7.53 4.64 -18.83
CA VAL A 337 -6.87 3.37 -18.40
C VAL A 337 -6.06 2.75 -19.54
N LEU A 338 -6.55 2.81 -20.78
CA LEU A 338 -5.89 2.21 -21.94
C LEU A 338 -4.92 3.15 -22.65
N THR A 339 -5.08 4.48 -22.49
CA THR A 339 -4.27 5.49 -23.17
C THR A 339 -3.16 6.07 -22.30
N HIS A 340 -3.34 6.09 -20.98
CA HIS A 340 -2.31 6.58 -20.07
C HIS A 340 -1.17 5.53 -19.94
N PRO A 341 0.10 5.91 -20.19
CA PRO A 341 1.21 4.95 -20.29
C PRO A 341 1.36 4.04 -19.06
N MET A 342 1.27 4.61 -17.86
CA MET A 342 1.45 3.84 -16.61
C MET A 342 0.33 2.81 -16.42
N THR A 343 -0.95 3.15 -16.65
CA THR A 343 -2.07 2.25 -16.40
C THR A 343 -2.15 1.13 -17.43
N ALA A 344 -2.00 1.45 -18.72
CA ALA A 344 -1.99 0.45 -19.79
C ALA A 344 -0.85 -0.54 -19.60
N HIS A 345 0.35 -0.03 -19.29
CA HIS A 345 1.53 -0.88 -19.07
C HIS A 345 1.39 -1.74 -17.80
N SER A 346 0.88 -1.18 -16.70
CA SER A 346 0.69 -1.92 -15.45
C SER A 346 -0.36 -3.03 -15.56
N LEU A 347 -1.42 -2.81 -16.34
CA LEU A 347 -2.41 -3.83 -16.63
C LEU A 347 -1.78 -5.01 -17.37
N PHE A 348 -1.00 -4.72 -18.42
CA PHE A 348 -0.27 -5.74 -19.16
C PHE A 348 0.75 -6.49 -18.29
N THR A 349 1.53 -5.76 -17.48
CA THR A 349 2.51 -6.33 -16.55
C THR A 349 1.86 -7.30 -15.56
N SER A 350 0.73 -6.91 -14.96
CA SER A 350 0.01 -7.78 -14.03
C SER A 350 -0.58 -9.00 -14.70
N LEU A 351 -1.17 -8.85 -15.90
CA LEU A 351 -1.68 -9.98 -16.68
C LEU A 351 -0.56 -10.96 -17.00
N TRP A 352 0.57 -10.47 -17.50
CA TRP A 352 1.71 -11.31 -17.85
C TRP A 352 2.30 -12.04 -16.63
N LEU A 353 2.58 -11.30 -15.54
CA LEU A 353 3.13 -11.88 -14.30
C LEU A 353 2.19 -12.94 -13.71
N SER A 354 0.88 -12.66 -13.68
CA SER A 354 -0.12 -13.58 -13.13
C SER A 354 -0.27 -14.84 -13.96
N LEU A 355 -0.23 -14.72 -15.31
CA LEU A 355 -0.24 -15.86 -16.22
C LEU A 355 1.04 -16.69 -16.10
N ALA A 356 2.21 -16.04 -16.09
CA ALA A 356 3.49 -16.72 -15.94
C ALA A 356 3.60 -17.44 -14.59
N ALA A 357 3.19 -16.79 -13.48
CA ALA A 357 3.12 -17.41 -12.17
C ALA A 357 2.17 -18.60 -12.14
N SER A 358 1.00 -18.50 -12.80
CA SER A 358 0.05 -19.62 -12.91
C SER A 358 0.61 -20.80 -13.65
N LEU A 359 1.37 -20.59 -14.72
CA LEU A 359 2.04 -21.66 -15.46
C LEU A 359 3.16 -22.32 -14.63
N ILE A 360 3.99 -21.53 -13.96
CA ILE A 360 5.05 -22.05 -13.08
C ILE A 360 4.44 -22.86 -11.94
N THR A 361 3.43 -22.32 -11.25
CA THR A 361 2.76 -23.04 -10.16
C THR A 361 2.02 -24.27 -10.65
N MET A 362 1.45 -24.25 -11.85
CA MET A 362 0.82 -25.42 -12.46
C MET A 362 1.84 -26.53 -12.70
N CYS A 363 2.99 -26.19 -13.27
CA CYS A 363 4.06 -27.15 -13.53
C CYS A 363 4.65 -27.71 -12.22
N ILE A 364 5.07 -26.85 -11.30
CA ILE A 364 5.73 -27.27 -10.05
C ILE A 364 4.71 -27.85 -9.08
N GLY A 365 3.57 -27.22 -8.91
CA GLY A 365 2.54 -27.62 -7.93
C GLY A 365 1.90 -28.97 -8.27
N PHE A 366 1.66 -29.27 -9.55
CA PHE A 366 1.19 -30.58 -9.95
C PHE A 366 2.23 -31.68 -9.65
N GLN A 367 3.53 -31.43 -9.90
CA GLN A 367 4.61 -32.38 -9.60
C GLN A 367 4.70 -32.63 -8.09
N VAL A 368 4.66 -31.56 -7.28
CA VAL A 368 4.66 -31.65 -5.81
C VAL A 368 3.42 -32.42 -5.32
N ALA A 369 2.22 -32.10 -5.85
CA ALA A 369 0.98 -32.80 -5.53
C ALA A 369 1.04 -34.28 -5.87
N TYR A 370 1.65 -34.64 -7.00
CA TYR A 370 1.84 -36.04 -7.42
C TYR A 370 2.75 -36.78 -6.44
N ILE A 371 3.87 -36.17 -6.02
CA ILE A 371 4.77 -36.72 -5.01
C ILE A 371 4.02 -36.95 -3.69
N ILE A 372 3.23 -35.97 -3.24
CA ILE A 372 2.46 -36.06 -1.98
C ILE A 372 1.41 -37.18 -2.05
N ALA A 373 0.67 -37.29 -3.17
CA ALA A 373 -0.46 -38.19 -3.31
C ALA A 373 -0.06 -39.65 -3.68
N ARG A 374 1.10 -39.85 -4.32
CA ARG A 374 1.48 -41.16 -4.89
C ARG A 374 2.75 -41.76 -4.32
N THR A 375 3.48 -41.01 -3.48
CA THR A 375 4.70 -41.54 -2.83
C THR A 375 4.57 -41.49 -1.30
N HIS A 376 5.10 -42.51 -0.64
CA HIS A 376 5.20 -42.54 0.82
C HIS A 376 6.67 -42.36 1.23
N GLY A 377 6.91 -41.67 2.34
CA GLY A 377 8.24 -41.53 2.89
C GLY A 377 8.69 -40.07 3.12
N ARG A 378 9.95 -39.88 3.51
CA ARG A 378 10.52 -38.59 3.96
C ARG A 378 10.34 -37.45 2.93
N TRP A 379 10.45 -37.74 1.65
CA TRP A 379 10.34 -36.75 0.58
C TRP A 379 8.91 -36.24 0.40
N SER A 380 7.91 -37.14 0.49
CA SER A 380 6.49 -36.74 0.43
C SER A 380 6.16 -35.77 1.56
N HIS A 381 6.57 -36.11 2.80
CA HIS A 381 6.35 -35.25 3.96
C HIS A 381 7.13 -33.94 3.86
N ALA A 382 8.39 -33.95 3.39
CA ALA A 382 9.17 -32.73 3.20
C ALA A 382 8.51 -31.76 2.20
N PHE A 383 8.08 -32.25 1.03
CA PHE A 383 7.40 -31.43 0.04
C PHE A 383 6.02 -30.98 0.49
N GLU A 384 5.31 -31.79 1.27
CA GLU A 384 4.06 -31.36 1.91
C GLU A 384 4.30 -30.15 2.82
N VAL A 385 5.27 -30.23 3.72
CA VAL A 385 5.61 -29.12 4.64
C VAL A 385 6.09 -27.90 3.87
N LEU A 386 7.06 -28.06 2.93
CA LEU A 386 7.57 -26.96 2.13
C LEU A 386 6.50 -26.25 1.30
N SER A 387 5.54 -27.02 0.77
CA SER A 387 4.45 -26.44 -0.02
C SER A 387 3.40 -25.67 0.81
N ILE A 388 3.35 -25.89 2.12
CA ILE A 388 2.39 -25.23 3.01
C ILE A 388 2.97 -23.97 3.66
N ILE A 389 4.27 -23.93 3.95
CA ILE A 389 4.95 -22.80 4.60
C ILE A 389 4.60 -21.44 3.94
N PRO A 390 4.59 -21.27 2.60
CA PRO A 390 4.27 -19.99 1.98
C PRO A 390 2.89 -19.42 2.34
N LEU A 391 1.95 -20.27 2.79
CA LEU A 391 0.64 -19.81 3.24
C LEU A 391 0.70 -19.12 4.61
N ALA A 392 1.65 -19.53 5.44
CA ALA A 392 1.86 -18.98 6.77
C ALA A 392 2.79 -17.76 6.77
N VAL A 393 3.60 -17.57 5.72
CA VAL A 393 4.57 -16.47 5.64
C VAL A 393 3.95 -15.26 4.94
N PRO A 394 3.92 -14.07 5.58
CA PRO A 394 3.42 -12.85 4.98
C PRO A 394 4.19 -12.43 3.72
N GLY A 395 3.51 -11.79 2.74
CA GLY A 395 4.17 -11.32 1.52
C GLY A 395 5.30 -10.32 1.77
N ILE A 396 5.10 -9.41 2.70
CA ILE A 396 6.11 -8.42 3.07
C ILE A 396 7.43 -9.09 3.53
N VAL A 397 7.36 -10.26 4.16
CA VAL A 397 8.54 -11.04 4.59
C VAL A 397 9.33 -11.55 3.39
N PHE A 398 8.62 -12.04 2.35
CA PHE A 398 9.26 -12.48 1.10
C PHE A 398 9.93 -11.31 0.39
N ALA A 399 9.22 -10.20 0.20
CA ALA A 399 9.76 -9.02 -0.48
C ALA A 399 11.00 -8.48 0.24
N PHE A 400 10.95 -8.38 1.56
CA PHE A 400 12.09 -7.99 2.40
C PHE A 400 13.27 -8.94 2.25
N GLY A 401 12.98 -10.24 2.28
CA GLY A 401 13.98 -11.29 2.07
C GLY A 401 14.64 -11.20 0.70
N TYR A 402 13.87 -10.97 -0.35
CA TYR A 402 14.41 -10.82 -1.71
C TYR A 402 15.29 -9.58 -1.85
N ILE A 403 14.86 -8.43 -1.35
CA ILE A 403 15.66 -7.20 -1.39
C ILE A 403 16.98 -7.40 -0.67
N GLY A 404 16.94 -7.98 0.54
CA GLY A 404 18.15 -8.22 1.32
C GLY A 404 19.09 -9.28 0.73
N ALA A 405 18.53 -10.40 0.23
CA ALA A 405 19.30 -11.54 -0.23
C ALA A 405 19.89 -11.37 -1.64
N PHE A 406 19.22 -10.61 -2.52
CA PHE A 406 19.61 -10.48 -3.93
C PHE A 406 20.15 -9.11 -4.32
N SER A 407 20.26 -8.16 -3.37
CA SER A 407 20.89 -6.86 -3.59
C SER A 407 22.33 -7.01 -4.08
N GLY A 408 22.70 -6.31 -5.14
CA GLY A 408 24.03 -6.37 -5.76
C GLY A 408 24.31 -7.63 -6.60
N THR A 409 23.33 -8.50 -6.82
CA THR A 409 23.42 -9.66 -7.71
C THR A 409 22.76 -9.39 -9.06
N ILE A 410 22.84 -10.35 -9.99
CA ILE A 410 22.12 -10.29 -11.28
C ILE A 410 20.59 -10.28 -11.12
N PHE A 411 20.09 -10.71 -9.96
CA PHE A 411 18.67 -10.70 -9.59
C PHE A 411 18.29 -9.47 -8.75
N ASP A 412 19.11 -8.44 -8.72
CA ASP A 412 18.79 -7.20 -8.00
C ASP A 412 17.50 -6.59 -8.57
N ASN A 413 16.53 -6.31 -7.69
CA ASN A 413 15.25 -5.74 -8.09
C ASN A 413 15.37 -4.32 -8.70
N ARG A 414 16.50 -3.64 -8.47
CA ARG A 414 16.83 -2.35 -9.09
C ARG A 414 17.22 -2.50 -10.56
N ILE A 415 17.74 -3.67 -10.98
CA ILE A 415 18.09 -3.95 -12.37
C ILE A 415 16.88 -4.46 -13.12
N ASN A 416 16.27 -5.53 -12.60
CA ASN A 416 15.05 -6.13 -13.14
C ASN A 416 14.26 -6.84 -12.05
N PRO A 417 13.11 -6.30 -11.61
CA PRO A 417 12.30 -6.91 -10.56
C PRO A 417 11.49 -8.13 -11.02
N PHE A 418 11.33 -8.36 -12.34
CA PHE A 418 10.48 -9.44 -12.85
C PHE A 418 10.84 -10.84 -12.36
N PRO A 419 12.11 -11.26 -12.30
CA PRO A 419 12.45 -12.58 -11.77
C PRO A 419 12.03 -12.76 -10.32
N LEU A 420 12.23 -11.72 -9.48
CA LEU A 420 11.85 -11.76 -8.07
C LEU A 420 10.33 -11.67 -7.87
N LEU A 421 9.63 -10.82 -8.63
CA LEU A 421 8.17 -10.76 -8.62
C LEU A 421 7.56 -12.09 -9.04
N LEU A 422 8.10 -12.71 -10.09
CA LEU A 422 7.63 -14.00 -10.59
C LEU A 422 7.89 -15.12 -9.57
N ALA A 423 9.05 -15.12 -8.92
CA ALA A 423 9.38 -16.04 -7.83
C ALA A 423 8.42 -15.87 -6.65
N ALA A 424 8.20 -14.62 -6.20
CA ALA A 424 7.29 -14.28 -5.10
C ALA A 424 5.85 -14.76 -5.40
N TYR A 425 5.32 -14.39 -6.57
CA TYR A 425 3.96 -14.78 -6.96
C TYR A 425 3.82 -16.30 -7.07
N SER A 426 4.83 -16.98 -7.65
CA SER A 426 4.79 -18.42 -7.81
C SER A 426 4.84 -19.14 -6.47
N ILE A 427 5.80 -18.82 -5.61
CA ILE A 427 5.96 -19.55 -4.33
C ILE A 427 4.78 -19.33 -3.38
N ARG A 428 4.23 -18.11 -3.31
CA ARG A 428 3.12 -17.78 -2.42
C ARG A 428 1.79 -18.39 -2.85
N ARG A 429 1.60 -18.64 -4.15
CA ARG A 429 0.35 -19.25 -4.70
C ARG A 429 0.47 -20.75 -4.88
N LEU A 430 1.67 -21.31 -4.74
CA LEU A 430 1.92 -22.75 -4.84
C LEU A 430 1.01 -23.61 -3.95
N PRO A 431 0.71 -23.25 -2.68
CA PRO A 431 -0.17 -24.03 -1.80
C PRO A 431 -1.57 -24.26 -2.38
N ALA A 432 -2.14 -23.26 -3.07
CA ALA A 432 -3.47 -23.37 -3.67
C ALA A 432 -3.47 -24.40 -4.80
N MET A 433 -2.45 -24.37 -5.66
CA MET A 433 -2.28 -25.32 -6.75
C MET A 433 -2.04 -26.74 -6.24
N VAL A 434 -1.15 -26.90 -5.25
CA VAL A 434 -0.82 -28.21 -4.66
C VAL A 434 -2.07 -28.83 -4.04
N ARG A 435 -2.85 -28.07 -3.26
CA ARG A 435 -4.09 -28.55 -2.62
C ARG A 435 -5.12 -28.98 -3.65
N SER A 436 -5.37 -28.14 -4.66
CA SER A 436 -6.34 -28.45 -5.71
C SER A 436 -5.93 -29.69 -6.50
N SER A 437 -4.66 -29.78 -6.90
CA SER A 437 -4.13 -30.94 -7.64
C SER A 437 -4.13 -32.22 -6.79
N THR A 438 -3.77 -32.14 -5.50
CA THR A 438 -3.80 -33.29 -4.59
C THR A 438 -5.21 -33.83 -4.41
N ALA A 439 -6.22 -32.96 -4.26
CA ALA A 439 -7.63 -33.36 -4.20
C ALA A 439 -8.05 -34.15 -5.45
N GLY A 440 -7.70 -33.63 -6.64
CA GLY A 440 -7.98 -34.34 -7.89
C GLY A 440 -7.25 -35.68 -8.02
N LEU A 441 -6.00 -35.76 -7.54
CA LEU A 441 -5.23 -37.01 -7.53
C LEU A 441 -5.79 -38.03 -6.55
N GLN A 442 -6.36 -37.59 -5.43
CA GLN A 442 -7.02 -38.48 -4.45
C GLN A 442 -8.37 -39.02 -4.96
N GLU A 443 -9.08 -38.28 -5.81
CA GLU A 443 -10.29 -38.74 -6.48
C GLU A 443 -9.99 -39.74 -7.60
N ALA A 444 -8.83 -39.65 -8.26
CA ALA A 444 -8.40 -40.53 -9.34
C ALA A 444 -7.91 -41.87 -8.79
N SER A 445 -8.51 -42.98 -9.25
CA SER A 445 -8.12 -44.30 -8.81
C SER A 445 -6.69 -44.66 -9.24
N VAL A 446 -5.91 -45.18 -8.29
CA VAL A 446 -4.52 -45.66 -8.54
C VAL A 446 -4.53 -46.84 -9.54
N SER A 447 -5.59 -47.66 -9.54
CA SER A 447 -5.71 -48.81 -10.43
C SER A 447 -5.65 -48.45 -11.93
N LEU A 448 -6.03 -47.22 -12.32
CA LEU A 448 -5.90 -46.77 -13.71
C LEU A 448 -4.44 -46.56 -14.10
N GLU A 449 -3.62 -46.10 -13.16
CA GLU A 449 -2.18 -45.89 -13.35
C GLU A 449 -1.47 -47.28 -13.46
N GLU A 450 -1.83 -48.20 -12.56
CA GLU A 450 -1.30 -49.55 -12.51
C GLU A 450 -1.65 -50.31 -13.80
N ALA A 451 -2.90 -50.22 -14.24
CA ALA A 451 -3.35 -50.84 -15.52
C ALA A 451 -2.56 -50.30 -16.74
N ALA A 452 -2.27 -49.00 -16.77
CA ALA A 452 -1.47 -48.41 -17.83
C ALA A 452 -0.02 -48.94 -17.84
N VAL A 453 0.56 -49.13 -16.67
CA VAL A 453 1.92 -49.67 -16.50
C VAL A 453 1.92 -51.16 -16.97
N VAL A 454 0.91 -51.96 -16.59
CA VAL A 454 0.76 -53.33 -17.04
C VAL A 454 0.63 -53.43 -18.56
N LEU A 455 -0.03 -52.45 -19.19
CA LEU A 455 -0.16 -52.33 -20.64
C LEU A 455 1.10 -51.74 -21.34
N GLY A 456 2.21 -51.56 -20.62
CA GLY A 456 3.49 -51.09 -21.18
C GLY A 456 3.59 -49.56 -21.37
N ALA A 457 2.70 -48.74 -20.81
CA ALA A 457 2.78 -47.33 -20.94
C ALA A 457 3.95 -46.77 -20.11
N SER A 458 4.73 -45.87 -20.70
CA SER A 458 5.77 -45.17 -19.97
C SER A 458 5.16 -44.23 -18.89
N PRO A 459 5.89 -43.89 -17.82
CA PRO A 459 5.40 -42.98 -16.79
C PRO A 459 4.93 -41.64 -17.34
N LEU A 460 5.62 -41.10 -18.36
CA LEU A 460 5.24 -39.86 -19.01
C LEU A 460 3.95 -40.00 -19.84
N THR A 461 3.75 -41.16 -20.51
CA THR A 461 2.55 -41.49 -21.27
C THR A 461 1.35 -41.64 -20.32
N THR A 462 1.54 -42.33 -19.19
CA THR A 462 0.52 -42.47 -18.12
C THR A 462 0.14 -41.12 -17.58
N ALA A 463 1.13 -40.30 -17.23
CA ALA A 463 0.89 -38.93 -16.72
C ALA A 463 0.10 -38.09 -17.74
N ARG A 464 0.51 -38.06 -19.03
CA ARG A 464 -0.09 -37.21 -20.06
C ARG A 464 -1.45 -37.68 -20.53
N ARG A 465 -1.66 -38.99 -20.69
CA ARG A 465 -2.86 -39.54 -21.30
C ARG A 465 -3.94 -39.97 -20.30
N ILE A 466 -3.58 -40.24 -19.06
CA ILE A 466 -4.48 -40.74 -18.02
C ILE A 466 -4.62 -39.75 -16.88
N ILE A 467 -3.51 -39.42 -16.16
CA ILE A 467 -3.59 -38.64 -14.94
C ILE A 467 -3.98 -37.20 -15.23
N PHE A 468 -3.24 -36.54 -16.13
CA PHE A 468 -3.48 -35.13 -16.45
C PHE A 468 -4.92 -34.85 -16.92
N PRO A 469 -5.52 -35.62 -17.81
CA PRO A 469 -6.91 -35.42 -18.19
C PRO A 469 -7.92 -35.62 -17.08
N LEU A 470 -7.68 -36.58 -16.17
CA LEU A 470 -8.55 -36.85 -15.02
C LEU A 470 -8.51 -35.73 -13.99
N VAL A 471 -7.32 -35.13 -13.76
CA VAL A 471 -7.09 -34.09 -12.76
C VAL A 471 -7.21 -32.69 -13.35
N SER A 472 -7.34 -32.58 -14.68
CA SER A 472 -7.29 -31.27 -15.40
C SER A 472 -8.26 -30.23 -14.87
N ARG A 473 -9.45 -30.62 -14.42
CA ARG A 473 -10.44 -29.72 -13.79
C ARG A 473 -9.90 -29.11 -12.50
N HIS A 474 -9.27 -29.91 -11.66
CA HIS A 474 -8.67 -29.45 -10.41
C HIS A 474 -7.44 -28.56 -10.64
N ILE A 475 -6.64 -28.91 -11.66
CA ILE A 475 -5.49 -28.09 -12.09
C ILE A 475 -5.98 -26.72 -12.59
N LEU A 476 -7.06 -26.69 -13.41
CA LEU A 476 -7.63 -25.43 -13.90
C LEU A 476 -8.12 -24.54 -12.74
N VAL A 477 -8.82 -25.11 -11.78
CA VAL A 477 -9.27 -24.37 -10.59
C VAL A 477 -8.07 -23.80 -9.83
N GLY A 478 -7.01 -24.61 -9.62
CA GLY A 478 -5.77 -24.15 -8.99
C GLY A 478 -5.08 -23.04 -9.79
N ALA A 479 -5.05 -23.12 -11.11
CA ALA A 479 -4.45 -22.13 -12.00
C ALA A 479 -5.21 -20.80 -11.97
N VAL A 480 -6.56 -20.83 -12.01
CA VAL A 480 -7.40 -19.62 -11.91
C VAL A 480 -7.27 -18.97 -10.56
N LEU A 481 -7.22 -19.75 -9.47
CA LEU A 481 -6.97 -19.18 -8.13
C LEU A 481 -5.60 -18.52 -8.07
N THR A 482 -4.56 -19.16 -8.61
CA THR A 482 -3.22 -18.57 -8.68
C THR A 482 -3.22 -17.28 -9.48
N PHE A 483 -3.83 -17.25 -10.66
CA PHE A 483 -3.96 -16.07 -11.50
C PHE A 483 -4.67 -14.94 -10.76
N ALA A 484 -5.82 -15.25 -10.18
CA ALA A 484 -6.64 -14.28 -9.48
C ALA A 484 -5.89 -13.62 -8.30
N TYR A 485 -5.32 -14.43 -7.43
CA TYR A 485 -4.56 -13.90 -6.29
C TYR A 485 -3.26 -13.21 -6.69
N SER A 486 -2.66 -13.53 -7.82
CA SER A 486 -1.49 -12.84 -8.35
C SER A 486 -1.85 -11.47 -8.91
N MET A 487 -2.99 -11.34 -9.59
CA MET A 487 -3.48 -10.05 -10.12
C MET A 487 -3.69 -8.99 -9.04
N ILE A 488 -4.05 -9.39 -7.84
CA ILE A 488 -4.34 -8.50 -6.71
C ILE A 488 -3.21 -8.45 -5.67
N GLU A 489 -2.00 -8.95 -6.03
CA GLU A 489 -0.87 -8.95 -5.11
C GLU A 489 -0.38 -7.54 -4.83
N VAL A 490 -0.27 -7.15 -3.54
CA VAL A 490 0.07 -5.80 -3.10
C VAL A 490 1.48 -5.74 -2.52
N SER A 491 1.77 -6.56 -1.52
CA SER A 491 2.99 -6.45 -0.72
C SER A 491 4.28 -6.59 -1.55
N ASP A 492 4.35 -7.64 -2.38
CA ASP A 492 5.51 -7.89 -3.23
C ASP A 492 5.62 -6.82 -4.33
N SER A 493 4.47 -6.40 -4.89
CA SER A 493 4.39 -5.37 -5.93
C SER A 493 4.89 -4.01 -5.45
N LEU A 494 4.45 -3.58 -4.26
CA LEU A 494 4.82 -2.28 -3.69
C LEU A 494 6.31 -2.19 -3.39
N LEU A 495 6.91 -3.29 -2.94
CA LEU A 495 8.28 -3.31 -2.45
C LEU A 495 9.31 -3.60 -3.55
N LEU A 496 9.02 -4.51 -4.48
CA LEU A 496 9.97 -4.96 -5.49
C LEU A 496 9.98 -4.11 -6.75
N ALA A 497 8.82 -3.57 -7.17
CA ALA A 497 8.73 -2.76 -8.39
C ALA A 497 9.12 -1.31 -8.11
N MET A 498 10.33 -0.90 -8.53
CA MET A 498 10.88 0.46 -8.32
C MET A 498 10.77 1.38 -9.54
N GLU A 499 10.49 0.85 -10.72
CA GLU A 499 10.37 1.63 -11.95
C GLU A 499 8.96 1.51 -12.52
N VAL A 500 8.42 2.62 -13.05
CA VAL A 500 7.05 2.69 -13.61
C VAL A 500 6.80 1.62 -14.67
N LYS A 501 7.81 1.34 -15.51
CA LYS A 501 7.71 0.29 -16.55
C LYS A 501 7.53 -1.14 -16.00
N PHE A 502 7.81 -1.34 -14.72
CA PHE A 502 7.67 -2.64 -14.05
C PHE A 502 6.47 -2.70 -13.11
N TYR A 503 5.71 -1.61 -12.99
CA TYR A 503 4.60 -1.56 -12.03
C TYR A 503 3.54 -2.58 -12.37
N PRO A 504 3.23 -3.50 -11.44
CA PRO A 504 1.96 -4.20 -11.45
C PRO A 504 0.80 -3.25 -11.11
N VAL A 505 -0.42 -3.65 -11.42
CA VAL A 505 -1.63 -2.84 -11.19
C VAL A 505 -1.73 -2.31 -9.74
N SER A 506 -1.41 -3.13 -8.76
CA SER A 506 -1.49 -2.74 -7.34
C SER A 506 -0.54 -1.59 -7.02
N LYS A 507 0.69 -1.61 -7.55
CA LYS A 507 1.67 -0.51 -7.40
C LYS A 507 1.23 0.73 -8.19
N ALA A 508 0.68 0.55 -9.39
CA ALA A 508 0.17 1.66 -10.20
C ALA A 508 -1.02 2.35 -9.52
N ILE A 509 -1.98 1.61 -8.98
CA ILE A 509 -3.10 2.18 -8.21
C ILE A 509 -2.56 2.97 -7.01
N TYR A 510 -1.61 2.41 -6.25
CA TYR A 510 -0.99 3.11 -5.12
C TYR A 510 -0.27 4.39 -5.55
N ALA A 511 0.50 4.35 -6.64
CA ALA A 511 1.20 5.52 -7.19
C ALA A 511 0.21 6.58 -7.70
N LEU A 512 -0.87 6.17 -8.38
CA LEU A 512 -1.95 7.08 -8.82
C LEU A 512 -2.62 7.76 -7.64
N MET A 513 -2.84 7.05 -6.56
CA MET A 513 -3.37 7.67 -5.35
C MET A 513 -2.46 8.76 -4.78
N GLY A 514 -1.15 8.71 -5.03
CA GLY A 514 -0.17 9.76 -4.76
C GLY A 514 -0.40 11.02 -5.62
N ARG A 515 -1.26 11.01 -6.65
CA ARG A 515 -1.54 12.12 -7.58
C ARG A 515 -2.89 12.76 -7.28
N PRO A 516 -3.01 14.06 -7.42
CA PRO A 516 -4.27 14.74 -7.21
C PRO A 516 -5.39 14.27 -8.16
N ASP A 517 -5.06 14.02 -9.45
CA ASP A 517 -5.97 13.52 -10.51
C ASP A 517 -6.08 11.99 -10.58
N GLY A 518 -5.45 11.31 -9.63
CA GLY A 518 -5.26 9.87 -9.75
C GLY A 518 -6.37 9.02 -9.17
N VAL A 519 -7.27 9.55 -8.35
CA VAL A 519 -8.28 8.75 -7.63
C VAL A 519 -9.29 8.15 -8.59
N GLU A 520 -9.78 8.93 -9.56
CA GLU A 520 -10.73 8.49 -10.58
C GLU A 520 -10.08 7.46 -11.51
N LEU A 521 -8.84 7.71 -11.94
CA LEU A 521 -8.08 6.81 -12.80
C LEU A 521 -7.69 5.51 -12.05
N ALA A 522 -7.29 5.61 -10.78
CA ALA A 522 -7.03 4.46 -9.91
C ALA A 522 -8.28 3.59 -9.73
N SER A 523 -9.44 4.24 -9.54
CA SER A 523 -10.74 3.58 -9.41
C SER A 523 -11.17 2.91 -10.71
N ALA A 524 -10.94 3.56 -11.86
CA ALA A 524 -11.21 2.98 -13.17
C ALA A 524 -10.33 1.75 -13.44
N LEU A 525 -9.03 1.86 -13.14
CA LEU A 525 -8.09 0.73 -13.24
C LEU A 525 -8.49 -0.43 -12.31
N GLY A 526 -8.86 -0.12 -11.06
CA GLY A 526 -9.38 -1.09 -10.10
C GLY A 526 -10.67 -1.77 -10.59
N THR A 527 -11.59 -1.02 -11.21
CA THR A 527 -12.82 -1.54 -11.80
C THR A 527 -12.53 -2.49 -12.97
N VAL A 528 -11.60 -2.16 -13.84
CA VAL A 528 -11.16 -3.04 -14.94
C VAL A 528 -10.58 -4.34 -14.38
N VAL A 529 -9.75 -4.28 -13.34
CA VAL A 529 -9.20 -5.47 -12.67
C VAL A 529 -10.31 -6.33 -12.06
N MET A 530 -11.28 -5.71 -11.37
CA MET A 530 -12.43 -6.44 -10.84
C MET A 530 -13.22 -7.15 -11.93
N ALA A 531 -13.43 -6.52 -13.09
CA ALA A 531 -14.10 -7.13 -14.24
C ALA A 531 -13.31 -8.33 -14.79
N ILE A 532 -11.98 -8.19 -14.94
CA ILE A 532 -11.10 -9.30 -15.37
C ILE A 532 -11.18 -10.47 -14.39
N MET A 533 -11.12 -10.19 -13.09
CA MET A 533 -11.22 -11.19 -12.04
C MET A 533 -12.58 -11.91 -12.05
N PHE A 534 -13.66 -11.15 -12.18
CA PHE A 534 -15.02 -11.70 -12.29
C PHE A 534 -15.13 -12.66 -13.48
N ILE A 535 -14.65 -12.25 -14.66
CA ILE A 535 -14.64 -13.06 -15.88
C ILE A 535 -13.79 -14.33 -15.66
N ALA A 536 -12.63 -14.23 -15.02
CA ALA A 536 -11.75 -15.37 -14.75
C ALA A 536 -12.42 -16.39 -13.82
N PHE A 537 -13.01 -15.95 -12.72
CA PHE A 537 -13.70 -16.83 -11.77
C PHE A 537 -14.95 -17.47 -12.36
N TYR A 538 -15.81 -16.66 -13.01
CA TYR A 538 -17.05 -17.15 -13.60
C TYR A 538 -16.77 -18.08 -14.80
N GLY A 539 -15.77 -17.73 -15.61
CA GLY A 539 -15.29 -18.57 -16.71
C GLY A 539 -14.77 -19.92 -16.22
N ALA A 540 -14.01 -19.94 -15.12
CA ALA A 540 -13.53 -21.19 -14.53
C ALA A 540 -14.66 -22.07 -13.98
N GLU A 541 -15.64 -21.46 -13.32
CA GLU A 541 -16.82 -22.18 -12.82
C GLU A 541 -17.66 -22.75 -13.97
N TRP A 542 -17.86 -21.97 -15.03
CA TRP A 542 -18.58 -22.40 -16.23
C TRP A 542 -17.88 -23.54 -16.95
N VAL A 543 -16.53 -23.48 -17.15
CA VAL A 543 -15.73 -24.57 -17.73
C VAL A 543 -15.75 -25.80 -16.82
N SER A 544 -15.67 -25.61 -15.51
CA SER A 544 -15.68 -26.66 -14.50
C SER A 544 -17.03 -27.39 -14.42
N SER A 545 -18.15 -26.71 -14.70
CA SER A 545 -19.48 -27.26 -14.62
C SER A 545 -19.85 -28.14 -15.84
N ARG A 546 -19.17 -27.93 -16.99
CA ARG A 546 -19.41 -28.65 -18.24
C ARG A 546 -18.27 -29.61 -18.52
N SER A 547 -18.57 -30.92 -18.69
CA SER A 547 -17.59 -32.00 -18.89
C SER A 547 -16.91 -32.00 -20.28
N ASP A 548 -16.64 -30.85 -20.89
CA ASP A 548 -16.09 -30.79 -22.25
C ASP A 548 -14.57 -30.57 -22.25
N ARG A 549 -13.84 -31.68 -22.46
CA ARG A 549 -12.37 -31.77 -22.50
C ARG A 549 -11.72 -30.80 -23.49
N LYS A 550 -12.34 -30.51 -24.63
CA LYS A 550 -11.77 -29.63 -25.68
C LYS A 550 -11.70 -28.19 -25.22
N ARG A 551 -12.66 -27.73 -24.39
CA ARG A 551 -12.73 -26.36 -23.89
C ARG A 551 -11.71 -26.05 -22.78
N THR A 552 -11.43 -27.04 -21.92
CA THR A 552 -10.37 -26.91 -20.91
C THR A 552 -9.00 -26.76 -21.55
N ILE A 553 -8.71 -27.52 -22.61
CA ILE A 553 -7.46 -27.41 -23.37
C ILE A 553 -7.38 -26.07 -24.13
N ALA A 554 -8.50 -25.61 -24.71
CA ALA A 554 -8.57 -24.33 -25.40
C ALA A 554 -8.34 -23.15 -24.46
N ALA A 555 -8.88 -23.20 -23.24
CA ALA A 555 -8.64 -22.16 -22.22
C ALA A 555 -7.16 -22.09 -21.80
N ILE A 556 -6.51 -23.23 -21.61
CA ILE A 556 -5.07 -23.31 -21.30
C ILE A 556 -4.22 -22.81 -22.48
N ALA A 557 -4.61 -23.14 -23.73
CA ALA A 557 -3.93 -22.70 -24.94
C ALA A 557 -4.08 -21.20 -25.18
N LEU A 558 -5.26 -20.63 -24.91
CA LEU A 558 -5.50 -19.17 -24.97
C LEU A 558 -4.61 -18.42 -23.98
N ILE A 559 -4.46 -18.94 -22.77
CA ILE A 559 -3.54 -18.42 -21.74
C ILE A 559 -2.09 -18.43 -22.26
N ALA A 560 -1.67 -19.51 -22.93
CA ALA A 560 -0.32 -19.63 -23.47
C ALA A 560 -0.03 -18.69 -24.66
N THR A 561 -1.05 -18.36 -25.46
CA THR A 561 -0.90 -17.50 -26.66
C THR A 561 -0.67 -16.02 -26.28
N ILE A 562 -1.17 -15.57 -25.11
CA ILE A 562 -0.99 -14.20 -24.61
C ILE A 562 0.45 -13.96 -24.11
N LEU A 563 1.25 -15.01 -23.93
CA LEU A 563 2.62 -14.97 -23.43
C LEU A 563 3.70 -14.70 -24.50
N MET A 564 3.33 -14.31 -25.73
CA MET A 564 4.35 -14.00 -26.74
C MET A 564 5.25 -12.85 -26.30
N PRO A 565 6.59 -13.02 -26.35
CA PRO A 565 7.51 -12.03 -25.84
C PRO A 565 7.45 -10.74 -26.67
N MET A 566 7.35 -9.59 -25.99
CA MET A 566 7.61 -8.31 -26.61
C MET A 566 9.08 -8.25 -27.04
N ARG A 567 9.30 -7.86 -28.27
CA ARG A 567 10.64 -7.69 -28.86
C ARG A 567 11.49 -6.76 -28.02
N ALA A 568 12.70 -7.19 -27.69
CA ALA A 568 13.75 -6.32 -27.18
C ALA A 568 14.03 -5.22 -28.21
N HIS A 569 14.05 -3.97 -27.75
CA HIS A 569 14.38 -2.82 -28.59
C HIS A 569 15.88 -2.67 -28.75
N ALA A 570 16.27 -2.12 -29.88
CA ALA A 570 17.64 -1.79 -30.28
C ALA A 570 18.35 -0.83 -29.29
N ASP A 571 19.67 -0.80 -29.32
CA ASP A 571 20.56 0.09 -28.56
C ASP A 571 20.10 1.55 -28.61
N THR A 572 19.47 2.00 -27.52
CA THR A 572 19.19 3.40 -27.24
C THR A 572 20.12 3.87 -26.14
N ASP A 573 20.72 5.04 -26.30
CA ASP A 573 21.48 5.68 -25.22
C ASP A 573 20.61 5.81 -23.98
N GLN A 574 21.16 5.56 -22.79
CA GLN A 574 20.38 5.53 -21.55
C GLN A 574 21.03 6.37 -20.45
N ILE A 575 20.22 7.16 -19.74
CA ILE A 575 20.58 7.82 -18.49
C ILE A 575 19.81 7.15 -17.36
N ILE A 576 20.46 6.92 -16.22
CA ILE A 576 19.82 6.41 -15.00
C ILE A 576 19.70 7.58 -14.02
N ALA A 577 18.46 8.00 -13.74
CA ALA A 577 18.19 9.12 -12.86
C ALA A 577 17.33 8.72 -11.68
N VAL A 578 17.62 9.32 -10.51
CA VAL A 578 16.78 9.19 -9.32
C VAL A 578 16.10 10.54 -9.04
N THR A 579 14.80 10.48 -8.74
CA THR A 579 14.00 11.70 -8.56
C THR A 579 12.79 11.45 -7.65
N PRO A 580 12.40 12.41 -6.78
CA PRO A 580 11.15 12.39 -6.05
C PRO A 580 9.98 12.96 -6.86
N HIS A 581 10.23 13.43 -8.08
CA HIS A 581 9.23 14.05 -8.92
C HIS A 581 8.17 13.07 -9.40
N TRP A 582 6.95 13.57 -9.57
CA TRP A 582 5.86 12.80 -10.15
C TRP A 582 6.04 12.61 -11.68
N GLU A 583 5.28 11.65 -12.23
CA GLU A 583 5.47 11.17 -13.61
C GLU A 583 5.39 12.28 -14.68
N GLY A 584 4.54 13.30 -14.47
CA GLY A 584 4.40 14.40 -15.44
C GLY A 584 5.68 15.19 -15.63
N ILE A 585 6.45 15.45 -14.57
CA ILE A 585 7.75 16.11 -14.67
C ILE A 585 8.74 15.20 -15.42
N LYS A 586 8.78 13.91 -15.05
CA LYS A 586 9.65 12.92 -15.69
C LYS A 586 9.38 12.84 -17.19
N ASP A 587 8.10 12.74 -17.57
CA ASP A 587 7.67 12.60 -18.96
C ASP A 587 7.99 13.82 -19.81
N GLU A 588 7.69 15.03 -19.31
CA GLU A 588 7.95 16.27 -20.05
C GLU A 588 9.45 16.53 -20.24
N PHE A 589 10.27 16.30 -19.21
CA PHE A 589 11.73 16.44 -19.31
C PHE A 589 12.38 15.36 -20.16
N GLU A 590 11.91 14.12 -20.12
CA GLU A 590 12.39 13.06 -21.00
C GLU A 590 12.06 13.35 -22.47
N ARG A 591 10.84 13.79 -22.77
CA ARG A 591 10.44 14.17 -24.14
C ARG A 591 11.24 15.33 -24.67
N GLY A 592 11.33 16.41 -23.89
CA GLY A 592 12.08 17.60 -24.29
C GLY A 592 13.54 17.28 -24.52
N PHE A 593 14.18 16.55 -23.62
CA PHE A 593 15.58 16.15 -23.78
C PHE A 593 15.79 15.18 -24.95
N SER A 594 14.92 14.17 -25.09
CA SER A 594 15.02 13.21 -26.20
C SER A 594 14.86 13.88 -27.57
N ALA A 595 13.95 14.86 -27.68
CA ALA A 595 13.76 15.62 -28.90
C ALA A 595 15.00 16.47 -29.25
N GLN A 596 15.57 17.16 -28.27
CA GLN A 596 16.80 17.93 -28.46
C GLN A 596 17.99 17.02 -28.79
N TYR A 597 18.17 15.96 -28.04
CA TYR A 597 19.28 15.00 -28.23
C TYR A 597 19.23 14.36 -29.62
N ARG A 598 18.04 13.98 -30.11
CA ARG A 598 17.85 13.43 -31.45
C ARG A 598 18.15 14.47 -32.51
N ALA A 599 17.75 15.74 -32.31
CA ALA A 599 18.06 16.82 -33.24
C ALA A 599 19.58 17.11 -33.35
N GLU A 600 20.31 17.02 -32.23
CA GLU A 600 21.74 17.25 -32.16
C GLU A 600 22.59 16.07 -32.64
N THR A 601 22.19 14.84 -32.33
CA THR A 601 23.05 13.64 -32.51
C THR A 601 22.53 12.65 -33.54
N GLY A 602 21.26 12.76 -33.93
CA GLY A 602 20.56 11.76 -34.76
C GLY A 602 20.24 10.45 -34.02
N ARG A 603 20.54 10.34 -32.69
CA ARG A 603 20.36 9.14 -31.87
C ARG A 603 19.22 9.31 -30.89
N ASP A 604 18.62 8.22 -30.49
CA ASP A 604 17.60 8.20 -29.44
C ASP A 604 18.23 8.04 -28.04
N VAL A 605 17.65 8.73 -27.06
CA VAL A 605 18.02 8.61 -25.66
C VAL A 605 16.78 8.33 -24.80
N LYS A 606 16.92 7.53 -23.77
CA LYS A 606 15.89 7.27 -22.76
C LYS A 606 16.41 7.57 -21.37
N ILE A 607 15.53 8.06 -20.51
CA ILE A 607 15.86 8.26 -19.10
C ILE A 607 15.19 7.15 -18.28
N ARG A 608 15.99 6.40 -17.57
CA ARG A 608 15.55 5.38 -16.64
C ARG A 608 15.34 6.01 -15.26
N TRP A 609 14.10 6.30 -14.93
CA TRP A 609 13.73 6.90 -13.68
C TRP A 609 13.57 5.85 -12.58
N LEU A 610 14.36 5.96 -11.48
CA LEU A 610 14.26 5.10 -10.30
C LEU A 610 13.32 5.75 -9.28
N ASP A 611 12.30 5.01 -8.86
CA ASP A 611 11.38 5.40 -7.80
C ASP A 611 11.84 4.77 -6.47
N ILE A 612 12.57 5.57 -5.68
CA ILE A 612 13.11 5.15 -4.37
C ILE A 612 12.22 5.65 -3.22
N GLY A 613 11.30 6.57 -3.52
CA GLY A 613 10.45 7.23 -2.54
C GLY A 613 10.65 8.73 -2.51
N GLY A 614 10.37 9.37 -1.37
CA GLY A 614 10.55 10.80 -1.18
C GLY A 614 12.01 11.25 -1.14
N THR A 615 12.23 12.55 -1.15
CA THR A 615 13.59 13.15 -1.15
C THR A 615 14.47 12.62 -0.02
N SER A 616 13.91 12.47 1.18
CA SER A 616 14.65 11.93 2.35
C SER A 616 15.05 10.47 2.15
N ASP A 617 14.20 9.66 1.51
CA ASP A 617 14.52 8.26 1.18
C ASP A 617 15.64 8.17 0.13
N ILE A 618 15.62 9.07 -0.86
CA ILE A 618 16.68 9.19 -1.88
C ILE A 618 18.02 9.53 -1.23
N VAL A 619 18.06 10.53 -0.33
CA VAL A 619 19.28 10.93 0.38
C VAL A 619 19.86 9.75 1.17
N LYS A 620 19.05 9.06 1.95
CA LYS A 620 19.46 7.89 2.74
C LYS A 620 19.98 6.78 1.83
N TYR A 621 19.26 6.50 0.75
CA TYR A 621 19.64 5.49 -0.22
C TYR A 621 21.00 5.78 -0.88
N LEU A 622 21.19 7.00 -1.39
CA LEU A 622 22.44 7.40 -2.06
C LEU A 622 23.63 7.36 -1.09
N LYS A 623 23.46 7.86 0.14
CA LYS A 623 24.51 7.81 1.18
C LYS A 623 24.85 6.35 1.57
N ALA A 624 23.86 5.50 1.76
CA ALA A 624 24.06 4.10 2.10
C ALA A 624 24.78 3.34 0.98
N GLN A 625 24.39 3.56 -0.29
CA GLN A 625 25.05 2.97 -1.46
C GLN A 625 26.48 3.50 -1.63
N HIS A 626 26.71 4.80 -1.45
CA HIS A 626 28.04 5.38 -1.53
C HIS A 626 28.99 4.77 -0.48
N LYS A 627 28.50 4.60 0.75
CA LYS A 627 29.26 3.98 1.84
C LYS A 627 29.63 2.51 1.55
N SER A 628 28.70 1.76 0.94
CA SER A 628 28.87 0.34 0.61
C SER A 628 29.72 0.12 -0.64
N ASN A 629 29.60 0.96 -1.65
CA ASN A 629 30.23 0.85 -2.96
C ASN A 629 30.69 2.24 -3.47
N PRO A 630 31.74 2.82 -2.91
CA PRO A 630 32.24 4.13 -3.30
C PRO A 630 32.49 4.23 -4.82
N GLY A 631 31.92 5.21 -5.49
CA GLY A 631 32.11 5.47 -6.93
C GLY A 631 31.47 4.44 -7.89
N LYS A 632 30.52 3.57 -7.41
CA LYS A 632 29.80 2.59 -8.23
C LYS A 632 28.32 2.54 -7.86
N LEU A 633 27.64 3.69 -7.80
CA LEU A 633 26.23 3.75 -7.42
C LEU A 633 25.29 3.26 -8.53
N GLY A 634 25.76 3.21 -9.78
CA GLY A 634 24.95 2.82 -10.94
C GLY A 634 23.85 3.82 -11.28
N ILE A 635 24.01 5.08 -10.87
CA ILE A 635 23.08 6.19 -11.11
C ILE A 635 23.87 7.35 -11.70
N ASP A 636 23.32 8.02 -12.71
CA ASP A 636 23.95 9.14 -13.37
C ASP A 636 23.61 10.47 -12.71
N VAL A 637 22.31 10.73 -12.48
CA VAL A 637 21.79 12.03 -12.07
C VAL A 637 20.84 11.90 -10.89
N VAL A 638 20.96 12.81 -9.92
CA VAL A 638 19.90 13.11 -8.97
C VAL A 638 19.17 14.37 -9.43
N PHE A 639 17.83 14.30 -9.52
CA PHE A 639 16.99 15.39 -10.02
C PHE A 639 15.83 15.63 -9.10
N GLY A 640 15.88 16.71 -8.33
CA GLY A 640 14.90 17.08 -7.32
C GLY A 640 15.48 17.12 -5.91
N GLY A 641 14.77 17.75 -5.01
CA GLY A 641 15.16 17.99 -3.64
C GLY A 641 15.69 19.40 -3.37
N GLY A 642 15.58 19.84 -2.14
CA GLY A 642 15.92 21.19 -1.71
C GLY A 642 17.41 21.54 -1.84
N THR A 643 17.73 22.81 -1.73
CA THR A 643 19.13 23.30 -1.67
C THR A 643 19.89 22.65 -0.52
N ASP A 644 19.25 22.46 0.63
CA ASP A 644 19.75 21.78 1.83
C ASP A 644 20.11 20.31 1.54
N VAL A 645 19.30 19.63 0.75
CA VAL A 645 19.54 18.26 0.26
C VAL A 645 20.80 18.19 -0.59
N MET A 646 20.93 19.12 -1.53
CA MET A 646 22.11 19.16 -2.40
C MET A 646 23.39 19.43 -1.59
N ILE A 647 23.32 20.30 -0.57
CA ILE A 647 24.43 20.56 0.34
C ILE A 647 24.78 19.28 1.14
N GLU A 648 23.79 18.54 1.61
CA GLU A 648 24.00 17.30 2.37
C GLU A 648 24.63 16.19 1.52
N LEU A 649 24.19 16.03 0.27
CA LEU A 649 24.76 15.07 -0.67
C LEU A 649 26.20 15.45 -1.07
N SER A 650 26.46 16.74 -1.29
CA SER A 650 27.81 17.28 -1.57
C SER A 650 28.75 16.98 -0.39
N ARG A 651 28.35 17.30 0.84
CA ARG A 651 29.12 17.01 2.06
C ARG A 651 29.43 15.53 2.22
N SER A 652 28.53 14.67 1.79
CA SER A 652 28.67 13.20 1.86
C SER A 652 29.57 12.63 0.74
N GLY A 653 30.10 13.46 -0.17
CA GLY A 653 30.95 13.04 -1.29
C GLY A 653 30.23 12.27 -2.40
N VAL A 654 28.90 12.34 -2.43
CA VAL A 654 28.05 11.61 -3.40
C VAL A 654 28.05 12.31 -4.75
N LEU A 655 28.27 13.63 -4.80
CA LEU A 655 28.14 14.46 -6.00
C LEU A 655 29.48 14.65 -6.73
N LYS A 656 29.39 14.84 -8.05
CA LYS A 656 30.53 15.10 -8.92
C LYS A 656 30.40 16.51 -9.50
N PRO A 657 31.47 17.33 -9.49
CA PRO A 657 31.46 18.64 -10.12
C PRO A 657 31.19 18.54 -11.64
N VAL A 658 30.36 19.48 -12.13
CA VAL A 658 30.01 19.62 -13.56
C VAL A 658 30.17 21.08 -13.97
N THR A 659 30.99 21.33 -14.97
CA THR A 659 31.11 22.67 -15.59
C THR A 659 30.10 22.77 -16.72
N LEU A 660 29.16 23.71 -16.62
CA LEU A 660 28.15 24.00 -17.65
C LEU A 660 28.73 24.88 -18.77
N ALA A 661 28.09 24.83 -19.94
CA ALA A 661 28.39 25.72 -21.03
C ALA A 661 28.20 27.20 -20.62
N PRO A 662 29.08 28.12 -21.03
CA PRO A 662 29.00 29.54 -20.64
C PRO A 662 27.65 30.20 -20.97
N GLN A 663 27.00 29.81 -22.06
CA GLN A 663 25.69 30.31 -22.49
C GLN A 663 24.57 29.98 -21.48
N ILE A 664 24.72 28.91 -20.70
CA ILE A 664 23.75 28.51 -19.70
C ILE A 664 24.05 29.18 -18.35
N ILE A 665 25.29 29.04 -17.87
CA ILE A 665 25.63 29.52 -16.53
C ILE A 665 25.55 31.04 -16.38
N ASN A 666 25.85 31.80 -17.44
CA ASN A 666 25.81 33.27 -17.43
C ASN A 666 24.38 33.84 -17.29
N ARG A 667 23.35 33.03 -17.55
CA ARG A 667 21.94 33.40 -17.38
C ARG A 667 21.38 33.05 -16.00
N ILE A 668 22.12 32.28 -15.20
CA ILE A 668 21.69 31.87 -13.85
C ILE A 668 22.34 32.80 -12.84
N PRO A 669 21.57 33.61 -12.13
CA PRO A 669 22.08 34.41 -11.03
C PRO A 669 22.73 33.55 -9.93
N PRO A 670 23.73 34.05 -9.19
CA PRO A 670 24.32 33.25 -8.11
C PRO A 670 23.36 32.96 -6.98
N THR A 671 22.39 33.83 -6.71
CA THR A 671 21.39 33.70 -5.65
C THR A 671 20.05 34.28 -6.07
N VAL A 672 18.99 33.80 -5.44
CA VAL A 672 17.64 34.40 -5.44
C VAL A 672 17.16 34.53 -4.01
N ALA A 673 16.78 35.74 -3.57
CA ALA A 673 16.40 36.04 -2.19
C ALA A 673 17.37 35.45 -1.13
N GLY A 674 18.68 35.50 -1.41
CA GLY A 674 19.72 34.95 -0.53
C GLY A 674 19.96 33.43 -0.65
N VAL A 675 19.12 32.69 -1.36
CA VAL A 675 19.31 31.25 -1.58
C VAL A 675 20.26 31.03 -2.76
N PRO A 676 21.36 30.26 -2.61
CA PRO A 676 22.28 29.97 -3.67
C PRO A 676 21.64 29.08 -4.76
N LEU A 677 21.83 29.43 -6.02
CA LEU A 677 21.33 28.68 -7.16
C LEU A 677 22.31 27.63 -7.70
N TYR A 678 23.53 27.59 -7.21
CA TYR A 678 24.52 26.57 -7.50
C TYR A 678 25.65 26.54 -6.46
N SER A 679 26.32 25.41 -6.34
CA SER A 679 27.50 25.25 -5.49
C SER A 679 28.69 26.07 -6.00
N PRO A 680 29.47 26.70 -5.12
CA PRO A 680 30.75 27.30 -5.52
C PRO A 680 31.67 26.31 -6.21
N GLN A 681 31.64 25.04 -5.79
CA GLN A 681 32.43 23.93 -6.35
C GLN A 681 31.80 23.32 -7.62
N ARG A 682 30.62 23.82 -8.05
CA ARG A 682 29.90 23.32 -9.23
C ARG A 682 29.45 21.86 -9.10
N GLU A 683 29.16 21.37 -7.90
CA GLU A 683 28.71 20.01 -7.66
C GLU A 683 27.19 19.84 -7.87
N TRP A 684 26.43 20.91 -7.72
CA TRP A 684 24.98 20.93 -7.90
C TRP A 684 24.50 22.28 -8.41
N TYR A 685 23.32 22.27 -9.01
CA TYR A 685 22.59 23.43 -9.53
C TYR A 685 21.14 23.36 -9.10
N ILE A 686 20.45 24.50 -9.01
CA ILE A 686 19.01 24.57 -8.83
C ILE A 686 18.35 24.59 -10.19
N ALA A 687 17.38 23.70 -10.41
CA ALA A 687 16.64 23.52 -11.64
C ALA A 687 15.33 24.33 -11.68
N ALA A 688 14.72 24.57 -10.52
CA ALA A 688 13.49 25.34 -10.39
C ALA A 688 13.36 25.91 -8.97
N ILE A 689 12.48 26.87 -8.79
CA ILE A 689 12.20 27.53 -7.52
C ILE A 689 10.78 27.20 -7.09
N SER A 690 10.56 27.08 -5.77
CA SER A 690 9.25 26.88 -5.16
C SER A 690 9.10 27.70 -3.88
N LEU A 691 7.84 27.98 -3.51
CA LEU A 691 7.49 28.64 -2.24
C LEU A 691 6.72 27.67 -1.32
N PHE A 692 6.85 27.89 -0.04
CA PHE A 692 6.11 27.19 0.99
C PHE A 692 4.91 28.01 1.45
N GLY A 693 3.79 27.32 1.75
CA GLY A 693 2.58 27.99 2.20
C GLY A 693 1.53 27.02 2.71
N ILE A 694 0.33 27.55 2.82
CA ILE A 694 -0.84 26.86 3.34
C ILE A 694 -1.81 26.61 2.19
N ILE A 695 -2.37 25.41 2.12
CA ILE A 695 -3.46 25.06 1.21
C ILE A 695 -4.75 24.97 2.01
N GLU A 696 -5.84 25.52 1.47
CA GLU A 696 -7.15 25.61 2.13
C GLU A 696 -8.25 25.09 1.21
N ASN A 697 -9.18 24.28 1.74
CA ASN A 697 -10.43 23.96 1.09
C ASN A 697 -11.48 25.01 1.46
N THR A 698 -11.71 25.97 0.54
CA THR A 698 -12.59 27.14 0.77
C THR A 698 -14.05 26.77 1.00
N VAL A 699 -14.52 25.70 0.34
CA VAL A 699 -15.90 25.22 0.47
C VAL A 699 -16.11 24.55 1.83
N ALA A 700 -15.17 23.72 2.25
CA ALA A 700 -15.25 23.06 3.54
C ALA A 700 -15.07 24.04 4.70
N ALA A 701 -14.11 24.98 4.60
CA ALA A 701 -13.92 26.05 5.57
C ALA A 701 -15.18 26.91 5.72
N GLY A 702 -15.78 27.33 4.60
CA GLY A 702 -17.03 28.11 4.60
C GLY A 702 -18.21 27.37 5.23
N LYS A 703 -18.38 26.07 4.95
CA LYS A 703 -19.45 25.24 5.58
C LYS A 703 -19.27 25.09 7.09
N MET A 704 -18.04 25.10 7.58
CA MET A 704 -17.72 25.00 9.00
C MET A 704 -17.58 26.37 9.70
N GLY A 705 -17.71 27.48 8.96
CA GLY A 705 -17.59 28.84 9.51
C GLY A 705 -16.18 29.17 9.98
N LEU A 706 -15.14 28.54 9.40
CA LEU A 706 -13.76 28.72 9.82
C LEU A 706 -13.10 29.92 9.11
N PRO A 707 -12.30 30.73 9.81
CA PRO A 707 -11.53 31.78 9.16
C PRO A 707 -10.37 31.18 8.35
N SER A 708 -9.96 31.90 7.29
CA SER A 708 -8.75 31.52 6.55
C SER A 708 -7.50 31.85 7.35
N PRO A 709 -6.54 30.94 7.49
CA PRO A 709 -5.25 31.23 8.13
C PRO A 709 -4.44 32.22 7.29
N THR A 710 -3.70 33.10 7.94
CA THR A 710 -2.84 34.10 7.31
C THR A 710 -1.36 33.89 7.63
N SER A 711 -1.06 33.06 8.64
CA SER A 711 0.29 32.79 9.15
C SER A 711 0.43 31.32 9.55
N TRP A 712 1.69 30.86 9.70
CA TRP A 712 1.94 29.53 10.27
C TRP A 712 1.39 29.39 11.68
N ASN A 713 1.45 30.49 12.48
CA ASN A 713 0.96 30.48 13.85
C ASN A 713 -0.54 30.24 13.93
N ASP A 714 -1.30 30.63 12.91
CA ASP A 714 -2.74 30.38 12.86
C ASP A 714 -3.05 28.90 12.88
N LEU A 715 -2.30 28.06 12.14
CA LEU A 715 -2.52 26.60 12.13
C LEU A 715 -2.37 25.93 13.51
N GLY A 716 -1.71 26.58 14.45
CA GLY A 716 -1.58 26.14 15.84
C GLY A 716 -2.75 26.54 16.75
N LYS A 717 -3.76 27.29 16.27
CA LYS A 717 -4.90 27.72 17.06
C LYS A 717 -5.90 26.57 17.32
N PRO A 718 -6.60 26.57 18.46
CA PRO A 718 -7.55 25.50 18.83
C PRO A 718 -8.70 25.31 17.85
N GLU A 719 -9.12 26.36 17.15
CA GLU A 719 -10.20 26.33 16.16
C GLU A 719 -9.90 25.44 14.95
N TYR A 720 -8.62 25.15 14.69
CA TYR A 720 -8.18 24.26 13.62
C TYR A 720 -7.88 22.81 14.10
N PHE A 721 -8.29 22.47 15.34
CA PHE A 721 -8.07 21.13 15.90
C PHE A 721 -8.71 20.04 15.01
N ASP A 722 -7.94 19.01 14.66
CA ASP A 722 -8.31 17.87 13.81
C ASP A 722 -8.70 18.28 12.37
N LEU A 723 -8.21 19.45 11.90
CA LEU A 723 -8.54 20.01 10.57
C LEU A 723 -7.30 20.26 9.70
N VAL A 724 -6.09 20.09 10.25
CA VAL A 724 -4.84 20.32 9.55
C VAL A 724 -4.30 19.01 8.98
N ALA A 725 -3.64 19.06 7.83
CA ALA A 725 -2.84 17.98 7.27
C ALA A 725 -1.37 18.38 7.19
N THR A 726 -0.49 17.47 7.62
CA THR A 726 0.96 17.61 7.50
C THR A 726 1.59 16.31 6.98
N ALA A 727 2.90 16.30 6.76
CA ALA A 727 3.61 15.07 6.42
C ALA A 727 4.90 14.91 7.26
N ASP A 728 5.39 13.68 7.26
CA ASP A 728 6.58 13.27 7.99
C ASP A 728 7.84 13.84 7.30
N PRO A 729 8.61 14.72 7.97
CA PRO A 729 9.82 15.33 7.41
C PRO A 729 10.93 14.28 7.17
N SER A 730 10.88 13.14 7.87
CA SER A 730 11.83 12.03 7.65
C SER A 730 11.61 11.32 6.32
N LYS A 731 10.45 11.51 5.69
CA LYS A 731 10.04 10.93 4.40
C LYS A 731 9.91 11.99 3.29
N SER A 732 9.68 13.25 3.66
CA SER A 732 9.43 14.35 2.73
C SER A 732 10.39 15.51 2.97
N GLY A 733 11.29 15.74 2.01
CA GLY A 733 12.24 16.85 2.09
C GLY A 733 11.57 18.22 2.02
N SER A 734 10.50 18.39 1.26
CA SER A 734 9.73 19.64 1.26
C SER A 734 9.08 19.92 2.62
N MET A 735 8.59 18.89 3.32
CA MET A 735 8.04 19.06 4.67
C MET A 735 9.15 19.40 5.67
N HIS A 736 10.31 18.75 5.59
CA HIS A 736 11.48 19.10 6.37
C HIS A 736 11.84 20.57 6.20
N ALA A 737 11.93 21.04 4.96
CA ALA A 737 12.27 22.43 4.66
C ALA A 737 11.20 23.40 5.22
N MET A 738 9.90 23.07 5.15
CA MET A 738 8.84 23.90 5.74
C MET A 738 8.96 24.00 7.28
N PHE A 739 9.27 22.91 7.96
CA PHE A 739 9.53 22.96 9.40
C PHE A 739 10.81 23.73 9.73
N GLU A 740 11.85 23.63 8.90
CA GLU A 740 13.04 24.44 9.03
C GLU A 740 12.75 25.95 8.84
N VAL A 741 11.85 26.33 7.95
CA VAL A 741 11.40 27.74 7.83
C VAL A 741 10.76 28.19 9.13
N ILE A 742 9.91 27.38 9.76
CA ILE A 742 9.31 27.70 11.06
C ILE A 742 10.37 27.80 12.15
N LEU A 743 11.32 26.83 12.21
CA LEU A 743 12.39 26.82 13.22
C LEU A 743 13.37 27.98 13.07
N GLN A 744 13.65 28.39 11.84
CA GLN A 744 14.55 29.51 11.59
C GLN A 744 13.84 30.87 11.78
N GLY A 745 12.57 30.97 11.37
CA GLY A 745 11.78 32.18 11.47
C GLY A 745 11.39 32.53 12.90
N TYR A 746 10.82 31.58 13.62
CA TYR A 746 10.39 31.79 15.02
C TYR A 746 11.50 31.52 16.05
N GLY A 747 12.64 30.97 15.62
CA GLY A 747 13.70 30.47 16.52
C GLY A 747 13.39 29.05 17.03
N TRP A 748 14.42 28.37 17.52
CA TRP A 748 14.37 26.96 17.90
C TRP A 748 13.25 26.61 18.88
N SER A 749 13.19 27.32 20.02
CA SER A 749 12.22 27.01 21.08
C SER A 749 10.78 27.29 20.65
N GLU A 750 10.50 28.50 20.13
CA GLU A 750 9.14 28.90 19.74
C GLU A 750 8.71 28.17 18.46
N GLY A 751 9.63 27.89 17.55
CA GLY A 751 9.37 27.10 16.34
C GLY A 751 8.92 25.69 16.69
N TRP A 752 9.61 24.99 17.61
CA TRP A 752 9.18 23.67 18.06
C TRP A 752 7.85 23.69 18.81
N LYS A 753 7.59 24.72 19.62
CA LYS A 753 6.26 24.88 20.24
C LYS A 753 5.17 25.02 19.20
N LEU A 754 5.42 25.80 18.16
CA LEU A 754 4.47 25.97 17.05
C LEU A 754 4.29 24.69 16.26
N ILE A 755 5.36 24.01 15.86
CA ILE A 755 5.30 22.72 15.16
C ILE A 755 4.51 21.69 15.99
N THR A 756 4.72 21.67 17.31
CA THR A 756 3.98 20.77 18.21
C THR A 756 2.48 21.11 18.24
N ARG A 757 2.09 22.41 18.26
CA ARG A 757 0.67 22.80 18.16
C ARG A 757 0.05 22.44 16.81
N ILE A 758 0.76 22.70 15.72
CA ILE A 758 0.30 22.33 14.37
C ILE A 758 0.09 20.81 14.27
N ALA A 759 1.04 20.04 14.80
CA ALA A 759 0.94 18.59 14.84
C ALA A 759 -0.22 18.11 15.74
N ALA A 760 -0.46 18.80 16.87
CA ALA A 760 -1.61 18.52 17.74
C ALA A 760 -2.95 18.77 17.05
N ASN A 761 -3.02 19.75 16.15
CA ASN A 761 -4.17 20.07 15.32
C ASN A 761 -4.25 19.20 14.05
N SER A 762 -3.18 18.47 13.76
CA SER A 762 -3.13 17.64 12.54
C SER A 762 -3.96 16.37 12.72
N ARG A 763 -4.90 16.18 11.80
CA ARG A 763 -5.68 14.95 11.66
C ARG A 763 -4.79 13.79 11.22
N THR A 764 -3.95 14.05 10.23
CA THR A 764 -3.04 13.07 9.64
C THR A 764 -1.64 13.67 9.49
N ILE A 765 -0.63 12.82 9.68
CA ILE A 765 0.76 13.10 9.32
C ILE A 765 1.13 12.08 8.25
N SER A 766 1.04 12.45 6.97
CA SER A 766 1.22 11.54 5.83
C SER A 766 2.70 11.21 5.58
N ASN A 767 2.96 10.16 4.78
CA ASN A 767 4.32 9.83 4.35
C ASN A 767 4.83 10.74 3.21
N HIS A 768 3.92 11.41 2.50
CA HIS A 768 4.25 12.22 1.32
C HIS A 768 3.58 13.59 1.40
N ALA A 769 4.32 14.67 1.11
CA ALA A 769 3.75 16.01 1.07
C ALA A 769 2.65 16.19 0.02
N SER A 770 2.67 15.42 -1.08
CA SER A 770 1.61 15.42 -2.08
C SER A 770 0.26 14.91 -1.57
N GLN A 771 0.26 14.08 -0.51
CA GLN A 771 -0.98 13.59 0.12
C GLN A 771 -1.72 14.70 0.87
N VAL A 772 -1.01 15.69 1.42
CA VAL A 772 -1.59 16.84 2.12
C VAL A 772 -2.58 17.59 1.21
N GLY A 773 -2.17 17.87 -0.04
CA GLY A 773 -3.04 18.54 -1.01
C GLY A 773 -4.33 17.79 -1.30
N LYS A 774 -4.27 16.45 -1.31
CA LYS A 774 -5.47 15.62 -1.53
C LYS A 774 -6.39 15.57 -0.34
N ASP A 775 -5.84 15.42 0.85
CA ASP A 775 -6.65 15.40 2.07
C ASP A 775 -7.41 16.72 2.20
N VAL A 776 -6.81 17.83 1.76
CA VAL A 776 -7.47 19.12 1.66
C VAL A 776 -8.48 19.16 0.51
N ALA A 777 -8.13 18.66 -0.68
CA ALA A 777 -9.05 18.63 -1.82
C ALA A 777 -10.32 17.80 -1.56
N THR A 778 -10.17 16.68 -0.84
CA THR A 778 -11.28 15.78 -0.47
C THR A 778 -12.02 16.22 0.79
N GLY A 779 -11.51 17.24 1.51
CA GLY A 779 -12.09 17.73 2.76
C GLY A 779 -11.88 16.82 3.97
N GLU A 780 -10.98 15.84 3.89
CA GLU A 780 -10.55 15.06 5.06
C GLU A 780 -9.83 15.97 6.07
N SER A 781 -9.01 16.90 5.56
CA SER A 781 -8.51 18.06 6.28
C SER A 781 -8.96 19.34 5.58
N ILE A 782 -9.09 20.44 6.31
CA ILE A 782 -9.52 21.72 5.74
C ILE A 782 -8.32 22.54 5.30
N PHE A 783 -7.24 22.43 6.07
CA PHE A 783 -5.99 23.15 5.88
C PHE A 783 -4.83 22.17 5.79
N GLY A 784 -3.74 22.59 5.14
CA GLY A 784 -2.53 21.80 5.09
C GLY A 784 -1.29 22.63 4.80
N ILE A 785 -0.13 22.11 5.17
CA ILE A 785 1.16 22.68 4.84
C ILE A 785 1.57 22.15 3.46
N ALA A 786 1.79 23.03 2.49
CA ALA A 786 2.06 22.63 1.11
C ALA A 786 3.12 23.50 0.42
N ILE A 787 3.75 22.93 -0.58
CA ILE A 787 4.56 23.65 -1.56
C ILE A 787 3.64 24.14 -2.69
N ASP A 788 3.92 25.30 -3.25
CA ASP A 788 3.14 25.98 -4.30
C ASP A 788 2.78 25.08 -5.49
N THR A 789 3.73 24.25 -5.90
CA THR A 789 3.56 23.34 -7.05
C THR A 789 2.48 22.29 -6.77
N TYR A 790 2.50 21.63 -5.60
CA TYR A 790 1.48 20.64 -5.23
C TYR A 790 0.12 21.30 -5.04
N ALA A 791 0.10 22.50 -4.46
CA ALA A 791 -1.13 23.27 -4.36
C ALA A 791 -1.66 23.64 -5.76
N GLY A 792 -0.78 24.05 -6.70
CA GLY A 792 -1.12 24.34 -8.09
C GLY A 792 -1.73 23.16 -8.82
N ASP A 793 -1.17 21.95 -8.63
CA ASP A 793 -1.72 20.72 -9.19
C ASP A 793 -3.16 20.47 -8.69
N VAL A 794 -3.39 20.64 -7.41
CA VAL A 794 -4.73 20.50 -6.82
C VAL A 794 -5.68 21.57 -7.34
N ILE A 795 -5.27 22.84 -7.37
CA ILE A 795 -6.12 23.96 -7.84
C ILE A 795 -6.50 23.78 -9.31
N ARG A 796 -5.60 23.32 -10.18
CA ARG A 796 -5.92 23.02 -11.59
C ARG A 796 -7.04 21.98 -11.75
N GLN A 797 -7.17 21.05 -10.80
CA GLN A 797 -8.14 19.96 -10.86
C GLN A 797 -9.48 20.33 -10.25
N VAL A 798 -9.46 20.96 -9.07
CA VAL A 798 -10.67 21.23 -8.29
C VAL A 798 -11.11 22.69 -8.35
N GLY A 799 -10.37 23.54 -9.06
CA GLY A 799 -10.69 24.95 -9.26
C GLY A 799 -10.68 25.76 -7.97
N ALA A 800 -11.56 26.74 -7.87
CA ALA A 800 -11.68 27.66 -6.75
C ALA A 800 -12.09 27.01 -5.41
N ARG A 801 -12.39 25.69 -5.41
CA ARG A 801 -12.62 24.93 -4.17
C ARG A 801 -11.40 24.92 -3.25
N VAL A 802 -10.21 25.04 -3.83
CA VAL A 802 -8.96 25.06 -3.09
C VAL A 802 -8.17 26.30 -3.44
N LYS A 803 -7.53 26.93 -2.45
CA LYS A 803 -6.60 28.06 -2.68
C LYS A 803 -5.27 27.83 -1.97
N PHE A 804 -4.22 28.47 -2.48
CA PHE A 804 -2.92 28.55 -1.84
C PHE A 804 -2.80 29.90 -1.12
N ILE A 805 -2.24 29.89 0.08
CA ILE A 805 -2.02 31.06 0.94
C ILE A 805 -0.53 31.15 1.23
N SER A 806 0.11 32.25 0.85
CA SER A 806 1.47 32.56 1.27
C SER A 806 1.39 33.14 2.68
N PRO A 807 2.09 32.55 3.68
CA PRO A 807 2.07 33.05 5.05
C PRO A 807 2.62 34.47 5.12
N SER A 808 1.97 35.31 5.92
CA SER A 808 2.34 36.74 6.10
C SER A 808 3.51 36.94 7.04
N ASP A 809 3.83 35.96 7.86
CA ASP A 809 4.91 35.95 8.85
C ASP A 809 6.26 35.56 8.24
N TYR A 810 6.43 34.27 7.93
CA TYR A 810 7.67 33.75 7.34
C TYR A 810 7.35 32.84 6.17
N SER A 811 7.85 33.16 5.00
CA SER A 811 7.88 32.26 3.85
C SER A 811 9.30 32.25 3.28
N ALA A 812 9.71 31.15 2.71
CA ALA A 812 11.02 31.03 2.09
C ALA A 812 10.92 30.52 0.66
N ILE A 813 11.86 30.95 -0.13
CA ILE A 813 12.15 30.36 -1.43
C ILE A 813 13.05 29.16 -1.19
N THR A 814 12.74 28.04 -1.84
CA THR A 814 13.61 26.87 -1.91
C THR A 814 13.93 26.52 -3.34
N GLY A 815 15.13 25.98 -3.55
CA GLY A 815 15.52 25.46 -4.84
C GLY A 815 15.14 23.99 -5.00
N ASP A 816 14.93 23.56 -6.23
CA ASP A 816 14.79 22.16 -6.63
C ASP A 816 16.03 21.73 -7.39
N GLY A 817 16.85 20.87 -6.81
CA GLY A 817 18.23 20.65 -7.22
C GLY A 817 18.41 19.64 -8.35
N ILE A 818 19.53 19.74 -9.06
CA ILE A 818 20.00 18.74 -10.02
C ILE A 818 21.52 18.60 -9.92
N ALA A 819 22.01 17.35 -9.93
CA ALA A 819 23.44 17.08 -9.81
C ALA A 819 23.86 15.77 -10.46
N LEU A 820 25.13 15.69 -10.89
CA LEU A 820 25.75 14.47 -11.36
C LEU A 820 26.26 13.64 -10.17
N ILE A 821 26.05 12.34 -10.21
CA ILE A 821 26.50 11.43 -9.15
C ILE A 821 27.96 11.02 -9.38
N GLN A 822 28.71 10.88 -8.30
CA GLN A 822 30.08 10.40 -8.30
C GLN A 822 30.11 8.93 -8.79
N GLY A 823 30.90 8.67 -9.85
CA GLY A 823 30.96 7.34 -10.48
C GLY A 823 29.74 7.03 -11.37
N ALA A 824 29.08 8.05 -11.92
CA ALA A 824 28.00 7.91 -12.89
C ALA A 824 28.41 7.00 -14.05
N PRO A 825 27.58 6.00 -14.44
CA PRO A 825 27.84 5.14 -15.60
C PRO A 825 27.97 5.90 -16.93
N HIS A 826 27.16 6.96 -17.13
CA HIS A 826 27.08 7.73 -18.37
C HIS A 826 27.27 9.23 -18.08
N PRO A 827 28.45 9.67 -17.62
CA PRO A 827 28.65 11.03 -17.10
C PRO A 827 28.41 12.12 -18.16
N ASP A 828 28.75 11.89 -19.42
CA ASP A 828 28.57 12.87 -20.51
C ASP A 828 27.09 13.05 -20.85
N LEU A 829 26.31 11.97 -20.86
CA LEU A 829 24.85 12.03 -21.05
C LEU A 829 24.18 12.71 -19.85
N GLY A 830 24.61 12.37 -18.63
CA GLY A 830 24.13 13.03 -17.41
C GLY A 830 24.39 14.54 -17.44
N LYS A 831 25.59 14.96 -17.86
CA LYS A 831 25.93 16.39 -18.06
C LYS A 831 25.02 17.05 -19.08
N ARG A 832 24.80 16.45 -20.24
CA ARG A 832 23.90 16.98 -21.28
C ARG A 832 22.46 17.12 -20.78
N PHE A 833 22.01 16.19 -19.99
CA PHE A 833 20.68 16.29 -19.37
C PHE A 833 20.59 17.45 -18.37
N ILE A 834 21.61 17.64 -17.53
CA ILE A 834 21.71 18.79 -16.62
C ILE A 834 21.71 20.12 -17.40
N GLU A 835 22.49 20.20 -18.47
CA GLU A 835 22.53 21.38 -19.36
C GLU A 835 21.18 21.65 -20.03
N PHE A 836 20.47 20.62 -20.48
CA PHE A 836 19.11 20.75 -21.01
C PHE A 836 18.13 21.30 -19.96
N VAL A 837 18.08 20.72 -18.77
CA VAL A 837 17.19 21.16 -17.68
C VAL A 837 17.41 22.63 -17.32
N LEU A 838 18.66 23.08 -17.32
CA LEU A 838 19.05 24.45 -16.96
C LEU A 838 19.05 25.44 -18.17
N SER A 839 18.82 24.93 -19.38
CA SER A 839 18.70 25.77 -20.59
C SER A 839 17.32 26.47 -20.61
N GLU A 840 17.20 27.48 -21.48
CA GLU A 840 15.91 28.15 -21.71
C GLU A 840 14.79 27.18 -22.09
N ALA A 841 15.10 26.16 -22.90
CA ALA A 841 14.15 25.13 -23.32
C ALA A 841 13.63 24.32 -22.11
N GLY A 842 14.52 23.87 -21.24
CA GLY A 842 14.13 23.16 -20.01
C GLY A 842 13.38 24.06 -19.03
N GLN A 843 13.78 25.34 -18.91
CA GLN A 843 13.14 26.28 -18.00
C GLN A 843 11.72 26.70 -18.47
N LYS A 844 11.42 26.70 -19.75
CA LYS A 844 10.08 26.90 -20.30
C LYS A 844 9.15 25.75 -19.94
N ILE A 845 9.65 24.51 -19.88
CA ILE A 845 8.86 23.32 -19.44
C ILE A 845 8.35 23.49 -18.00
N TRP A 846 9.15 24.08 -17.11
CA TRP A 846 8.72 24.36 -15.76
C TRP A 846 7.56 25.36 -15.66
N TYR A 847 7.59 26.43 -16.50
CA TYR A 847 6.86 27.66 -16.24
C TYR A 847 5.66 27.89 -17.15
N TYR A 848 5.73 27.49 -18.42
CA TYR A 848 4.71 27.80 -19.40
C TYR A 848 3.48 26.92 -19.26
N LYS A 849 2.32 27.45 -19.65
CA LYS A 849 1.09 26.66 -19.78
C LYS A 849 1.26 25.58 -20.84
N ARG A 850 0.54 24.48 -20.64
CA ARG A 850 0.52 23.37 -21.60
C ARG A 850 0.09 23.83 -22.99
N GLY A 851 0.87 23.41 -24.01
CA GLY A 851 0.60 23.74 -25.40
C GLY A 851 1.16 25.09 -25.86
N THR A 852 1.78 25.89 -24.97
CA THR A 852 2.52 27.08 -25.34
C THR A 852 3.80 26.69 -26.08
N PRO A 853 4.23 27.40 -27.16
CA PRO A 853 5.44 27.08 -27.88
C PRO A 853 6.67 27.00 -26.94
N GLY A 854 7.36 25.85 -26.93
CA GLY A 854 8.49 25.56 -26.05
C GLY A 854 8.11 25.17 -24.64
N GLY A 855 6.83 25.21 -24.27
CA GLY A 855 6.32 24.76 -22.99
C GLY A 855 6.00 23.27 -22.97
N PRO A 856 5.42 22.77 -21.85
CA PRO A 856 5.05 21.38 -21.69
C PRO A 856 3.95 20.94 -22.67
N THR A 857 3.99 19.67 -23.08
CA THR A 857 3.11 19.13 -24.12
C THR A 857 1.90 18.40 -23.56
N GLN A 858 2.08 17.64 -22.50
CA GLN A 858 1.02 16.83 -21.87
C GLN A 858 0.67 17.29 -20.47
N PHE A 859 1.68 17.62 -19.65
CA PHE A 859 1.52 17.91 -18.23
C PHE A 859 1.99 19.33 -17.91
N GLU A 860 1.06 20.19 -17.51
CA GLU A 860 1.37 21.52 -17.01
C GLU A 860 2.00 21.41 -15.61
N ILE A 861 3.20 21.96 -15.41
CA ILE A 861 3.99 21.77 -14.20
C ILE A 861 3.80 22.95 -13.22
N GLY A 862 4.06 24.16 -13.65
CA GLY A 862 3.80 25.38 -12.88
C GLY A 862 4.84 25.65 -11.78
N LYS A 863 6.12 25.38 -12.02
CA LYS A 863 7.24 25.80 -11.13
C LYS A 863 7.87 27.09 -11.64
N LEU A 864 8.50 27.83 -10.71
CA LEU A 864 9.18 29.07 -11.00
C LEU A 864 10.56 28.79 -11.60
N PRO A 865 10.89 29.34 -12.79
CA PRO A 865 12.19 29.17 -13.44
C PRO A 865 13.28 29.95 -12.71
N ILE A 866 14.55 29.55 -12.95
CA ILE A 866 15.73 30.20 -12.42
C ILE A 866 16.31 31.27 -13.35
N ILE A 867 15.73 31.41 -14.55
CA ILE A 867 16.15 32.40 -15.57
C ILE A 867 15.23 33.62 -15.45
N PRO A 868 15.74 34.81 -15.04
CA PRO A 868 14.93 36.01 -14.81
C PRO A 868 14.13 36.47 -16.03
N GLU A 869 14.69 36.38 -17.23
CA GLU A 869 14.11 36.87 -18.46
C GLU A 869 12.79 36.16 -18.85
N LEU A 870 12.58 34.94 -18.36
CA LEU A 870 11.35 34.19 -18.64
C LEU A 870 10.10 34.76 -17.95
N TYR A 871 10.28 35.62 -16.94
CA TYR A 871 9.14 36.27 -16.25
C TYR A 871 8.60 37.45 -17.03
N GLU A 872 9.33 37.92 -18.03
CA GLU A 872 8.95 39.02 -18.93
C GLU A 872 8.21 38.51 -20.18
N THR A 873 8.36 37.19 -20.48
CA THR A 873 7.85 36.57 -21.69
C THR A 873 7.13 35.27 -21.39
N GLY A 874 5.95 35.08 -21.99
CA GLY A 874 5.18 33.84 -21.89
C GLY A 874 4.06 33.86 -20.82
N GLU A 875 3.23 32.82 -20.82
CA GLU A 875 2.14 32.66 -19.89
C GLU A 875 2.47 31.64 -18.78
N PRO A 876 2.61 32.08 -17.50
CA PRO A 876 2.95 31.18 -16.43
C PRO A 876 1.80 30.22 -16.09
N ALA A 877 2.15 29.01 -15.71
CA ALA A 877 1.23 28.00 -15.17
C ALA A 877 1.22 27.97 -13.63
N THR A 878 1.95 28.87 -13.00
CA THR A 878 2.09 28.89 -11.52
C THR A 878 0.91 29.56 -10.83
N VAL A 879 0.64 29.14 -9.59
CA VAL A 879 -0.37 29.77 -8.71
C VAL A 879 0.20 31.00 -7.97
N VAL A 880 1.52 31.19 -8.00
CA VAL A 880 2.22 32.31 -7.38
C VAL A 880 2.51 33.35 -8.45
N PRO A 881 1.85 34.51 -8.44
CA PRO A 881 2.09 35.56 -9.42
C PRO A 881 3.41 36.29 -9.15
N GLY A 882 4.06 36.74 -10.21
CA GLY A 882 5.25 37.55 -10.15
C GLY A 882 6.58 36.79 -10.22
N SER A 883 7.66 37.53 -10.20
CA SER A 883 9.03 37.00 -10.29
C SER A 883 9.64 36.81 -8.90
N PRO A 884 10.24 35.65 -8.57
CA PRO A 884 10.91 35.44 -7.28
C PRO A 884 12.11 36.37 -7.08
N PHE A 885 12.64 36.98 -8.15
CA PHE A 885 13.73 37.94 -8.10
C PHE A 885 13.29 39.32 -7.61
N THR A 886 11.98 39.59 -7.60
CA THR A 886 11.39 40.85 -7.11
C THR A 886 10.67 40.71 -5.75
N PHE A 887 10.61 39.54 -5.15
CA PHE A 887 9.99 39.34 -3.85
C PHE A 887 10.82 40.00 -2.74
N ARG A 888 10.23 40.98 -2.04
CA ARG A 888 10.92 41.78 -1.04
C ARG A 888 10.75 41.28 0.40
N ASN A 889 9.72 40.52 0.67
CA ASN A 889 9.36 40.05 2.03
C ASN A 889 9.61 38.56 2.23
N VAL A 890 10.65 38.03 1.59
CA VAL A 890 11.00 36.60 1.73
C VAL A 890 12.05 36.49 2.85
N PHE A 891 11.78 35.59 3.78
CA PHE A 891 12.75 35.21 4.81
C PHE A 891 13.96 34.52 4.17
N ILE A 892 15.18 34.95 4.56
CA ILE A 892 16.41 34.32 4.06
C ILE A 892 16.62 32.98 4.76
N PHE A 893 16.37 31.92 4.04
CA PHE A 893 16.52 30.55 4.52
C PHE A 893 17.99 30.13 4.52
N ASP A 894 18.53 29.77 5.71
CA ASP A 894 19.88 29.23 5.86
C ASP A 894 19.90 27.73 5.55
N ALA A 895 20.12 27.38 4.28
CA ALA A 895 20.19 26.01 3.81
C ALA A 895 21.37 25.22 4.41
N GLN A 896 22.48 25.88 4.79
CA GLN A 896 23.62 25.21 5.44
C GLN A 896 23.29 24.75 6.84
N ARG A 897 22.58 25.59 7.60
CA ARG A 897 22.08 25.27 8.92
C ARG A 897 21.07 24.12 8.87
N ALA A 898 20.13 24.16 7.92
CA ALA A 898 19.17 23.10 7.70
C ALA A 898 19.87 21.77 7.36
N ALA A 899 20.83 21.77 6.45
CA ALA A 899 21.57 20.58 6.05
C ALA A 899 22.37 19.95 7.23
N LYS A 900 22.99 20.80 8.09
CA LYS A 900 23.72 20.28 9.26
C LYS A 900 22.84 19.52 10.25
N ARG A 901 21.61 19.96 10.45
CA ARG A 901 20.67 19.38 11.43
C ARG A 901 19.56 18.54 10.80
N TRP A 902 19.66 18.21 9.48
CA TRP A 902 18.68 17.45 8.73
C TRP A 902 18.20 16.18 9.46
N ASN A 903 19.11 15.28 9.76
CA ASN A 903 18.76 14.00 10.39
C ASN A 903 18.32 14.16 11.84
N ILE A 904 18.89 15.11 12.58
CA ILE A 904 18.56 15.38 13.97
C ILE A 904 17.13 15.93 14.08
N VAL A 905 16.75 16.92 13.27
CA VAL A 905 15.40 17.50 13.25
C VAL A 905 14.37 16.43 12.90
N ASN A 906 14.68 15.57 11.92
CA ASN A 906 13.81 14.46 11.56
C ASN A 906 13.63 13.44 12.70
N ASP A 907 14.70 13.10 13.42
CA ASP A 907 14.63 12.18 14.56
C ASP A 907 13.91 12.79 15.77
N LEU A 908 14.10 14.10 16.01
CA LEU A 908 13.35 14.83 17.04
C LEU A 908 11.84 14.86 16.71
N PHE A 909 11.49 15.16 15.47
CA PHE A 909 10.09 15.11 15.02
C PHE A 909 9.50 13.72 15.18
N SER A 910 10.26 12.70 14.80
CA SER A 910 9.83 11.30 14.98
C SER A 910 9.58 10.97 16.46
N ALA A 911 10.50 11.33 17.35
CA ALA A 911 10.41 11.00 18.78
C ALA A 911 9.33 11.81 19.52
N PHE A 912 9.30 13.14 19.33
CA PHE A 912 8.45 14.05 20.10
C PHE A 912 7.09 14.35 19.49
N ILE A 913 6.88 14.00 18.22
CA ILE A 913 5.62 14.26 17.52
C ILE A 913 5.03 12.97 16.97
N LEU A 914 5.72 12.31 16.04
CA LEU A 914 5.15 11.19 15.31
C LEU A 914 4.79 9.99 16.21
N GLN A 915 5.70 9.61 17.11
CA GLN A 915 5.51 8.48 18.03
C GLN A 915 4.50 8.76 19.16
N VAL A 916 4.25 10.03 19.46
CA VAL A 916 3.32 10.45 20.50
C VAL A 916 2.05 11.12 19.95
N HIS A 917 1.86 11.14 18.64
CA HIS A 917 0.80 11.92 17.97
C HIS A 917 -0.60 11.65 18.54
N ASP A 918 -0.95 10.39 18.81
CA ASP A 918 -2.25 10.05 19.41
C ASP A 918 -2.42 10.63 20.83
N ARG A 919 -1.34 10.68 21.61
CA ARG A 919 -1.35 11.27 22.95
C ARG A 919 -1.39 12.79 22.89
N LEU A 920 -0.65 13.36 21.94
CA LEU A 920 -0.60 14.79 21.68
C LEU A 920 -1.97 15.34 21.25
N THR A 921 -2.62 14.69 20.31
CA THR A 921 -3.99 15.06 19.87
C THR A 921 -5.01 14.82 20.98
N ALA A 922 -4.85 13.79 21.81
CA ALA A 922 -5.69 13.56 22.97
C ALA A 922 -5.54 14.67 24.01
N PHE A 923 -4.30 15.11 24.27
CA PHE A 923 -4.02 16.25 25.14
C PHE A 923 -4.67 17.54 24.61
N ALA A 924 -4.46 17.87 23.34
CA ALA A 924 -5.04 19.06 22.72
C ALA A 924 -6.59 19.06 22.77
N ARG A 925 -7.21 17.90 22.59
CA ARG A 925 -8.68 17.75 22.72
C ARG A 925 -9.15 18.00 24.15
N ALA A 926 -8.42 17.48 25.13
CA ALA A 926 -8.79 17.63 26.55
C ALA A 926 -8.52 19.04 27.09
N HIS A 927 -7.56 19.76 26.52
CA HIS A 927 -7.10 21.06 26.96
C HIS A 927 -7.00 22.05 25.77
N PRO A 928 -8.12 22.48 25.18
CA PRO A 928 -8.12 23.41 24.05
C PRO A 928 -7.35 24.70 24.36
N GLY A 929 -6.40 25.07 23.52
CA GLY A 929 -5.57 26.25 23.66
C GLY A 929 -4.38 26.14 24.63
N ALA A 930 -4.27 25.05 25.38
CA ALA A 930 -3.08 24.80 26.19
C ALA A 930 -1.87 24.47 25.30
N GLN A 931 -0.69 24.99 25.68
CA GLN A 931 0.56 24.65 25.01
C GLN A 931 0.93 23.20 25.35
N PRO A 932 0.98 22.28 24.37
CA PRO A 932 1.49 20.95 24.62
C PRO A 932 2.99 21.00 24.99
N ALA A 933 3.45 20.01 25.73
CA ALA A 933 4.87 19.84 25.98
C ALA A 933 5.63 19.73 24.64
N SER A 934 6.72 20.42 24.53
CA SER A 934 7.55 20.50 23.34
C SER A 934 8.94 19.92 23.62
N ILE A 935 9.85 20.02 22.65
CA ILE A 935 11.22 19.51 22.76
C ILE A 935 11.96 20.25 23.87
N PRO A 936 12.48 19.52 24.87
CA PRO A 936 13.11 20.16 26.04
C PRO A 936 14.57 20.58 25.81
N PHE A 937 15.12 20.31 24.61
CA PHE A 937 16.54 20.54 24.29
C PHE A 937 16.73 21.85 23.53
N SER A 938 17.80 22.56 23.85
CA SER A 938 18.27 23.73 23.09
C SER A 938 18.90 23.27 21.76
N GLU A 939 18.97 24.21 20.80
CA GLU A 939 19.63 23.90 19.51
C GLU A 939 21.11 23.55 19.72
N ALA A 940 21.81 24.26 20.65
CA ALA A 940 23.22 24.02 20.93
C ALA A 940 23.47 22.61 21.47
N GLU A 941 22.63 22.12 22.40
CA GLU A 941 22.71 20.74 22.91
C GLU A 941 22.50 19.69 21.80
N VAL A 942 21.54 19.93 20.96
CA VAL A 942 21.21 18.99 19.86
C VAL A 942 22.27 18.98 18.77
N VAL A 943 22.78 20.16 18.37
CA VAL A 943 23.86 20.28 17.38
C VAL A 943 25.19 19.74 17.91
N ALA A 944 25.43 19.84 19.21
CA ALA A 944 26.63 19.26 19.84
C ALA A 944 26.72 17.73 19.73
N LEU A 945 25.60 17.04 19.51
CA LEU A 945 25.57 15.59 19.22
C LEU A 945 26.14 15.27 17.83
N SER A 946 26.21 16.25 16.93
CA SER A 946 26.71 16.09 15.57
C SER A 946 27.30 17.40 15.04
N PRO A 947 28.46 17.84 15.54
CA PRO A 947 29.06 19.13 15.18
C PRO A 947 29.38 19.28 13.71
N ASP A 948 29.71 18.19 13.07
CA ASP A 948 30.09 18.08 11.65
C ASP A 948 28.95 17.60 10.74
N GLY A 949 27.74 17.41 11.28
CA GLY A 949 26.61 16.85 10.54
C GLY A 949 26.65 15.33 10.37
N SER A 950 27.52 14.64 11.08
CA SER A 950 27.71 13.18 11.01
C SER A 950 26.66 12.37 11.81
N TRP A 951 25.53 12.99 12.22
CA TRP A 951 24.47 12.31 12.95
C TRP A 951 24.00 11.04 12.24
N GLY A 952 24.13 9.91 12.93
CA GLY A 952 23.81 8.58 12.36
C GLY A 952 25.04 7.80 11.93
N ALA A 953 26.24 8.36 11.95
CA ALA A 953 27.47 7.62 11.69
C ALA A 953 27.68 6.51 12.73
N ASP A 954 27.38 6.78 14.00
CA ASP A 954 27.27 5.77 15.06
C ASP A 954 25.79 5.41 15.29
N GLN A 955 25.39 4.29 14.70
CA GLN A 955 24.02 3.78 14.80
C GLN A 955 23.58 3.40 16.21
N ALA A 956 24.52 2.92 17.04
CA ALA A 956 24.21 2.53 18.40
C ALA A 956 23.91 3.77 19.26
N LEU A 957 24.73 4.82 19.13
CA LEU A 957 24.52 6.09 19.80
C LEU A 957 23.21 6.75 19.35
N ARG A 958 22.97 6.83 18.02
CA ARG A 958 21.73 7.39 17.46
C ARG A 958 20.49 6.65 18.00
N SER A 959 20.49 5.31 17.94
CA SER A 959 19.35 4.51 18.40
C SER A 959 19.09 4.68 19.89
N ALA A 960 20.14 4.69 20.73
CA ALA A 960 20.01 4.91 22.16
C ALA A 960 19.49 6.32 22.50
N THR A 961 19.99 7.34 21.79
CA THR A 961 19.56 8.73 21.97
C THR A 961 18.11 8.93 21.54
N VAL A 962 17.71 8.42 20.35
CA VAL A 962 16.32 8.50 19.86
C VAL A 962 15.38 7.76 20.81
N GLN A 963 15.79 6.61 21.34
CA GLN A 963 15.00 5.89 22.33
C GLN A 963 14.83 6.70 23.63
N THR A 964 15.87 7.38 24.09
CA THR A 964 15.80 8.29 25.25
C THR A 964 14.85 9.44 24.97
N TRP A 965 14.92 10.06 23.79
CA TRP A 965 13.99 11.11 23.37
C TRP A 965 12.54 10.62 23.34
N SER A 966 12.31 9.45 22.77
CA SER A 966 10.96 8.85 22.72
C SER A 966 10.41 8.56 24.12
N THR A 967 11.24 8.07 25.04
CA THR A 967 10.85 7.86 26.44
C THR A 967 10.53 9.18 27.14
N THR A 968 11.34 10.22 26.91
CA THR A 968 11.10 11.58 27.43
C THR A 968 9.79 12.15 26.89
N ALA A 969 9.55 12.04 25.58
CA ALA A 969 8.32 12.50 24.95
C ALA A 969 7.08 11.77 25.51
N LEU A 970 7.15 10.46 25.67
CA LEU A 970 6.07 9.65 26.24
C LEU A 970 5.78 10.02 27.71
N SER A 971 6.79 10.40 28.49
CA SER A 971 6.62 10.84 29.89
C SER A 971 5.93 12.19 30.01
N GLN A 972 6.07 13.07 28.99
CA GLN A 972 5.40 14.36 28.94
C GLN A 972 3.88 14.24 28.71
N PHE A 973 3.44 13.13 28.09
CA PHE A 973 2.03 12.83 27.87
C PHE A 973 1.66 11.51 28.58
N PRO A 974 1.57 11.50 29.92
CA PRO A 974 1.24 10.29 30.66
C PRO A 974 -0.13 9.76 30.20
N VAL A 975 -0.24 8.46 30.06
CA VAL A 975 -1.52 7.81 29.77
C VAL A 975 -2.45 8.09 30.95
N GLN A 976 -3.38 9.02 30.80
CA GLN A 976 -4.51 9.09 31.72
C GLN A 976 -5.21 7.74 31.67
N HIS A 977 -5.33 7.06 32.81
CA HIS A 977 -5.85 5.71 32.97
C HIS A 977 -7.34 5.54 32.65
N GLY A 978 -7.84 6.25 31.66
CA GLY A 978 -9.10 5.91 31.02
C GLY A 978 -8.84 4.81 30.00
N ARG A 979 -9.16 3.57 30.34
CA ARG A 979 -9.13 2.38 29.45
C ARG A 979 -9.77 2.60 28.07
N PHE A 980 -10.42 3.74 27.81
CA PHE A 980 -11.14 4.12 26.62
C PHE A 980 -10.27 4.78 25.52
N TYR A 981 -9.08 5.31 25.82
CA TYR A 981 -8.24 6.00 24.81
C TYR A 981 -7.50 5.05 23.85
N ARG A 982 -7.27 3.81 24.28
CA ARG A 982 -6.71 2.76 23.38
C ARG A 982 -7.67 2.35 22.26
N TYR A 983 -8.95 2.73 22.34
CA TYR A 983 -10.01 2.29 21.44
C TYR A 983 -10.85 3.48 20.92
N ARG A 984 -10.22 4.49 20.31
CA ARG A 984 -10.90 5.64 19.68
C ARG A 984 -12.01 5.25 18.68
N TRP A 985 -11.91 4.05 18.11
CA TRP A 985 -12.89 3.47 17.20
C TRP A 985 -14.07 2.77 17.91
N MET A 986 -13.94 2.43 19.20
CA MET A 986 -15.03 1.79 19.96
C MET A 986 -16.35 2.57 19.99
N PRO A 987 -16.37 3.90 20.14
CA PRO A 987 -17.63 4.65 20.08
C PRO A 987 -18.35 4.47 18.75
N SER A 988 -17.62 4.44 17.63
CA SER A 988 -18.21 4.29 16.30
C SER A 988 -18.77 2.87 16.08
N VAL A 989 -18.10 1.83 16.58
CA VAL A 989 -18.59 0.45 16.56
C VAL A 989 -19.81 0.32 17.47
N VAL A 990 -19.78 0.91 18.66
CA VAL A 990 -20.92 0.91 19.59
C VAL A 990 -22.12 1.63 18.97
N VAL A 991 -21.92 2.79 18.34
CA VAL A 991 -22.98 3.53 17.66
C VAL A 991 -23.56 2.71 16.51
N LEU A 992 -22.73 2.08 15.67
CA LEU A 992 -23.20 1.24 14.57
C LEU A 992 -23.96 0.02 15.09
N THR A 993 -23.47 -0.62 16.16
CA THR A 993 -24.12 -1.76 16.81
C THR A 993 -25.47 -1.34 17.41
N ILE A 994 -25.53 -0.17 18.06
CA ILE A 994 -26.75 0.38 18.63
C ILE A 994 -27.74 0.77 17.50
N LEU A 995 -27.27 1.35 16.40
CA LEU A 995 -28.10 1.65 15.22
C LEU A 995 -28.69 0.38 14.60
N VAL A 996 -27.88 -0.65 14.37
CA VAL A 996 -28.34 -1.93 13.85
C VAL A 996 -29.31 -2.61 14.80
N LEU A 997 -29.05 -2.62 16.11
CA LEU A 997 -29.95 -3.17 17.11
C LEU A 997 -31.24 -2.37 17.28
N THR A 998 -31.19 -1.03 17.17
CA THR A 998 -32.40 -0.18 17.24
C THR A 998 -33.24 -0.27 15.97
N MET A 999 -32.62 -0.35 14.80
CA MET A 999 -33.33 -0.62 13.54
C MET A 999 -33.96 -2.01 13.55
N GLY A 1000 -33.25 -3.04 14.01
CA GLY A 1000 -33.77 -4.40 14.20
C GLY A 1000 -34.92 -4.47 15.20
N ARG A 1001 -34.84 -3.76 16.35
CA ARG A 1001 -35.94 -3.65 17.33
C ARG A 1001 -37.15 -2.91 16.78
N ARG A 1002 -36.94 -1.85 15.98
CA ARG A 1002 -38.03 -1.11 15.31
C ARG A 1002 -38.70 -1.96 14.25
N ALA A 1003 -37.94 -2.72 13.47
CA ALA A 1003 -38.49 -3.66 12.48
C ALA A 1003 -39.31 -4.79 13.16
N LEU A 1004 -38.81 -5.35 14.26
CA LEU A 1004 -39.52 -6.36 15.06
C LEU A 1004 -40.81 -5.82 15.71
N LYS A 1005 -40.78 -4.60 16.27
CA LYS A 1005 -42.00 -3.95 16.82
C LYS A 1005 -43.03 -3.65 15.73
N ARG A 1006 -42.64 -3.21 14.52
CA ARG A 1006 -43.55 -3.01 13.38
C ARG A 1006 -44.15 -4.35 12.89
N ALA A 1007 -43.36 -5.43 12.90
CA ALA A 1007 -43.85 -6.75 12.56
C ALA A 1007 -44.85 -7.31 13.60
N GLN A 1008 -44.65 -7.01 14.89
CA GLN A 1008 -45.61 -7.38 15.96
C GLN A 1008 -46.88 -6.53 15.93
N HIS A 1009 -46.84 -5.23 15.58
CA HIS A 1009 -48.02 -4.37 15.45
C HIS A 1009 -48.87 -4.68 14.21
N ARG A 1010 -48.33 -5.31 13.17
CA ARG A 1010 -49.13 -5.81 12.02
C ARG A 1010 -49.74 -7.19 12.27
N ARG A 1011 -49.47 -7.84 13.43
CA ARG A 1011 -50.10 -9.11 13.85
C ARG A 1011 -51.20 -8.95 14.90
N ARG A 1012 -51.41 -7.72 15.41
CA ARG A 1012 -52.65 -7.29 16.13
C ARG A 1012 -53.49 -6.48 15.13
#